data_4986e5213d3c4437012423e671fe6a4a
#
_entry.id   4986e5213d3c4437012423e671fe6a4a
#
_cell.length_a   1.000
_cell.length_b   1.000
_cell.length_c   1.000
_cell.angle_alpha   90.00
_cell.angle_beta   90.00
_cell.angle_gamma   90.00
#
_symmetry.space_group_name_H-M   'P 1'
#
loop_
_entity.id
_entity.type
_entity.pdbx_description
1 polymer ?
#
loop_
_entity_poly.entity_id
_entity_poly.type
_entity_poly.pdbx_seq_one_letter_code
_entity_poly.pdbx_strand_id
1 'polypeptide(L)'
;MRHEFIEPEHLFGGGCKLGNLLSLNDWIDIGIPRDAAAALKAEAEAVAAAFQKAGHDRIALYRDVRKRLGDGSFTDKERKKISRLPASRLIFERAGKLAADSSVVTSLHLLLALLETPGTRTTAAFAEKPPGVETLKQAILSFLSPSPSPLQQPPASFLSVFGKDLTQLARDSKLRPCIGRRDELLQLIRALSRETKSNPLLLGDAGVGKTAIVEGLAWRIAQNKDAALAGKRIVQLNVADLVAGASSRGDFEARMQGLLREVAAAPDVILFIDELHTLVGAGAGSGPLDAANIMKPALARGELRCIGATTQAEYRKYIERDAALERRFQPFTVNEPTADETVEILTNGYLKRFEEKHGVTIAPEAIQAAVSLSIRFMRDRRLPDKAVDVLDEACARIAVPILSAQPGDKTEAAVVTADVVRQAVAEKTGIPLAQMTEGERELLVGMADQIKRRVIGQDKACESVAQAVQRARAGLKAPNRPVAVLLFVGPTGISKTELAKATASFLFDSERAMLRIDMSAFMEKHTVSRLIGSPPGYVGHDEEGQLTGPLHRSPYCVVLLDEVEKAHPDVLNLFLQVFEDGRLTDAKGRTADASNALFILTSNLGQTRSRLAIGFGQVAGDEPSPNPEQAVRSAFRPEFFNRLDAVIAFNPLSSNDVAKIAELMLGQIKDQLAAQAIELVINTEAVAWICAQARDASLGARPMRRTIEQAVENPLAAMLVRAEIKGGDRVAISVKTDALTFSVARGAEA
;
A
#
# COMPACT_ATOMS: atom_id res chain seq x y z
N MET A 1 -10.61 20.18 47.43
CA MET A 1 -11.23 20.33 48.77
C MET A 1 -10.40 19.50 49.75
N ARG A 2 -10.09 20.06 50.93
CA ARG A 2 -9.23 19.38 51.91
C ARG A 2 -10.13 18.84 53.05
N HIS A 3 -10.87 17.78 52.76
CA HIS A 3 -11.73 17.11 53.71
C HIS A 3 -11.21 15.73 54.06
N GLU A 4 -11.35 15.32 55.32
CA GLU A 4 -10.86 14.04 55.83
C GLU A 4 -11.68 12.86 55.27
N PHE A 5 -12.96 13.07 55.03
CA PHE A 5 -13.90 12.05 54.56
C PHE A 5 -14.68 12.54 53.33
N ILE A 6 -15.22 11.60 52.55
CA ILE A 6 -16.14 11.90 51.44
C ILE A 6 -17.52 12.15 52.05
N GLU A 7 -17.97 13.41 52.00
CA GLU A 7 -19.31 13.86 52.41
C GLU A 7 -20.31 13.72 51.22
N PRO A 8 -21.64 13.71 51.49
CA PRO A 8 -22.66 13.69 50.44
C PRO A 8 -22.49 14.81 49.39
N GLU A 9 -22.08 15.99 49.81
CA GLU A 9 -21.82 17.16 48.97
C GLU A 9 -20.67 16.97 47.99
N HIS A 10 -19.68 16.14 48.30
CA HIS A 10 -18.62 15.78 47.39
C HIS A 10 -19.15 14.90 46.25
N LEU A 11 -20.12 14.02 46.53
CA LEU A 11 -20.76 13.19 45.51
C LEU A 11 -21.61 14.06 44.55
N PHE A 12 -22.35 15.05 45.10
CA PHE A 12 -23.06 16.00 44.27
C PHE A 12 -22.10 16.82 43.39
N GLY A 13 -21.03 17.33 43.98
CA GLY A 13 -20.00 18.08 43.25
C GLY A 13 -19.34 17.27 42.15
N GLY A 14 -19.12 15.98 42.38
CA GLY A 14 -18.64 15.01 41.37
C GLY A 14 -19.63 14.89 40.22
N GLY A 15 -20.90 14.66 40.50
CA GLY A 15 -21.94 14.56 39.48
C GLY A 15 -22.08 15.84 38.66
N CYS A 16 -22.04 17.00 39.30
CA CYS A 16 -22.09 18.29 38.58
C CYS A 16 -20.86 18.51 37.66
N LYS A 17 -19.68 18.08 38.08
CA LYS A 17 -18.44 18.20 37.27
C LYS A 17 -18.41 17.21 36.14
N LEU A 18 -18.94 15.99 36.33
CA LEU A 18 -18.99 14.97 35.31
C LEU A 18 -19.61 15.52 34.02
N GLY A 19 -20.69 16.25 34.11
CA GLY A 19 -21.34 16.85 32.96
C GLY A 19 -20.57 17.96 32.24
N ASN A 20 -19.39 18.36 32.71
CA ASN A 20 -18.50 19.28 31.97
C ASN A 20 -17.52 18.55 31.07
N LEU A 21 -17.33 17.24 31.24
CA LEU A 21 -16.41 16.42 30.47
C LEU A 21 -17.17 15.78 29.31
N LEU A 22 -17.47 16.58 28.28
CA LEU A 22 -18.30 16.16 27.16
C LEU A 22 -17.48 15.62 25.96
N SER A 23 -16.17 15.87 25.93
CA SER A 23 -15.30 15.33 24.87
C SER A 23 -14.60 14.03 25.32
N LEU A 24 -14.33 13.14 24.36
CA LEU A 24 -13.60 11.89 24.63
C LEU A 24 -12.18 12.19 25.12
N ASN A 25 -11.57 13.26 24.62
CA ASN A 25 -10.20 13.65 24.98
C ASN A 25 -10.13 14.14 26.44
N ASP A 26 -11.16 14.81 26.95
CA ASP A 26 -11.20 15.26 28.35
C ASP A 26 -11.06 14.08 29.35
N TRP A 27 -11.59 12.90 28.99
CA TRP A 27 -11.49 11.69 29.80
C TRP A 27 -10.11 11.04 29.70
N ILE A 28 -9.50 11.05 28.51
CA ILE A 28 -8.17 10.51 28.27
C ILE A 28 -7.11 11.35 28.99
N ASP A 29 -7.24 12.67 28.96
CA ASP A 29 -6.31 13.62 29.59
C ASP A 29 -6.24 13.48 31.12
N ILE A 30 -7.32 13.00 31.75
CA ILE A 30 -7.33 12.68 33.19
C ILE A 30 -6.95 11.21 33.51
N GLY A 31 -6.44 10.46 32.50
CA GLY A 31 -5.90 9.11 32.70
C GLY A 31 -6.93 7.98 32.65
N ILE A 32 -8.11 8.20 32.07
CA ILE A 32 -9.13 7.16 31.87
C ILE A 32 -8.82 6.38 30.57
N PRO A 33 -8.80 5.04 30.59
CA PRO A 33 -8.64 4.22 29.38
C PRO A 33 -9.72 4.54 28.34
N ARG A 34 -9.34 4.51 27.05
CA ARG A 34 -10.18 4.96 25.93
C ARG A 34 -11.50 4.19 25.81
N ASP A 35 -11.51 2.92 26.14
CA ASP A 35 -12.66 2.03 26.17
C ASP A 35 -13.66 2.37 27.29
N ALA A 36 -13.18 2.83 28.45
CA ALA A 36 -14.05 3.29 29.54
C ALA A 36 -14.53 4.74 29.33
N ALA A 37 -13.81 5.55 28.59
CA ALA A 37 -14.11 6.96 28.36
C ALA A 37 -15.42 7.16 27.59
N ALA A 38 -15.79 6.26 26.66
CA ALA A 38 -17.04 6.33 25.90
C ALA A 38 -18.27 6.13 26.81
N ALA A 39 -18.25 5.17 27.73
CA ALA A 39 -19.31 4.92 28.68
C ALA A 39 -19.48 6.11 29.65
N LEU A 40 -18.37 6.65 30.16
CA LEU A 40 -18.37 7.79 31.05
C LEU A 40 -18.85 9.07 30.36
N LYS A 41 -18.57 9.24 29.07
CA LYS A 41 -19.10 10.34 28.27
C LYS A 41 -20.63 10.27 28.17
N ALA A 42 -21.20 9.08 27.90
CA ALA A 42 -22.63 8.88 27.83
C ALA A 42 -23.31 9.22 29.20
N GLU A 43 -22.68 8.82 30.31
CA GLU A 43 -23.17 9.21 31.65
C GLU A 43 -23.08 10.73 31.90
N ALA A 44 -22.00 11.37 31.44
CA ALA A 44 -21.85 12.82 31.55
C ALA A 44 -22.93 13.59 30.78
N GLU A 45 -23.24 13.11 29.55
CA GLU A 45 -24.31 13.65 28.73
C GLU A 45 -25.70 13.48 29.39
N ALA A 46 -25.97 12.29 29.93
CA ALA A 46 -27.23 12.03 30.67
C ALA A 46 -27.42 12.94 31.89
N VAL A 47 -26.35 13.12 32.69
CA VAL A 47 -26.37 14.04 33.81
C VAL A 47 -26.61 15.48 33.36
N ALA A 48 -25.92 15.96 32.34
CA ALA A 48 -26.09 17.29 31.79
C ALA A 48 -27.53 17.53 31.30
N ALA A 49 -28.09 16.56 30.55
CA ALA A 49 -29.46 16.58 30.04
C ALA A 49 -30.51 16.62 31.16
N ALA A 50 -30.30 15.88 32.26
CA ALA A 50 -31.20 15.89 33.39
C ALA A 50 -31.27 17.29 34.08
N PHE A 51 -30.14 17.95 34.29
CA PHE A 51 -30.11 19.32 34.81
C PHE A 51 -30.76 20.33 33.88
N GLN A 52 -30.48 20.21 32.57
CA GLN A 52 -31.07 21.08 31.56
C GLN A 52 -32.60 20.92 31.49
N LYS A 53 -33.10 19.67 31.49
CA LYS A 53 -34.54 19.37 31.49
C LYS A 53 -35.25 19.89 32.73
N ALA A 54 -34.58 19.87 33.88
CA ALA A 54 -35.09 20.40 35.13
C ALA A 54 -35.01 21.95 35.23
N GLY A 55 -34.40 22.64 34.26
CA GLY A 55 -34.23 24.08 34.27
C GLY A 55 -33.23 24.58 35.30
N HIS A 56 -32.31 23.74 35.78
CA HIS A 56 -31.29 24.10 36.76
C HIS A 56 -29.94 24.42 36.12
N ASP A 57 -29.34 25.57 36.55
CA ASP A 57 -27.93 25.85 36.25
C ASP A 57 -27.04 25.00 37.18
N ARG A 58 -26.53 23.92 36.62
CA ARG A 58 -25.66 22.96 37.29
C ARG A 58 -24.40 23.59 37.88
N ILE A 59 -23.80 24.57 37.19
CA ILE A 59 -22.58 25.25 37.65
C ILE A 59 -22.86 26.17 38.80
N ALA A 60 -23.98 26.91 38.75
CA ALA A 60 -24.40 27.78 39.80
C ALA A 60 -24.73 27.01 41.08
N LEU A 61 -25.43 25.88 40.97
CA LEU A 61 -25.73 24.97 42.10
C LEU A 61 -24.44 24.36 42.68
N TYR A 62 -23.52 23.93 41.84
CA TYR A 62 -22.22 23.42 42.29
C TYR A 62 -21.45 24.46 43.13
N ARG A 63 -21.42 25.73 42.68
CA ARG A 63 -20.75 26.81 43.39
C ARG A 63 -21.38 27.08 44.75
N ASP A 64 -22.70 27.03 44.82
CA ASP A 64 -23.46 27.28 46.07
C ASP A 64 -23.23 26.15 47.09
N VAL A 65 -23.35 24.87 46.65
CA VAL A 65 -23.06 23.71 47.51
C VAL A 65 -21.61 23.74 47.98
N ARG A 66 -20.66 24.07 47.10
CA ARG A 66 -19.24 24.20 47.48
C ARG A 66 -19.01 25.32 48.52
N LYS A 67 -19.69 26.46 48.39
CA LYS A 67 -19.61 27.54 49.36
C LYS A 67 -20.13 27.12 50.72
N ARG A 68 -21.23 26.36 50.79
CA ARG A 68 -21.82 25.80 52.02
C ARG A 68 -20.96 24.72 52.67
N LEU A 69 -20.23 23.96 51.86
CA LEU A 69 -19.30 22.90 52.31
C LEU A 69 -18.05 23.51 52.93
N GLY A 70 -17.54 24.60 52.36
CA GLY A 70 -16.29 25.25 52.75
C GLY A 70 -15.05 24.45 52.30
N ASP A 71 -13.89 24.97 52.70
CA ASP A 71 -12.61 24.26 52.47
C ASP A 71 -12.21 23.52 53.75
N GLY A 72 -11.99 22.21 53.65
CA GLY A 72 -11.54 21.39 54.75
C GLY A 72 -10.08 21.69 55.17
N SER A 73 -9.77 21.43 56.44
CA SER A 73 -8.44 21.67 57.05
C SER A 73 -7.47 20.49 56.96
N PHE A 74 -7.84 19.43 56.28
CA PHE A 74 -7.04 18.20 56.19
C PHE A 74 -5.78 18.38 55.34
N THR A 75 -4.60 18.06 55.89
CA THR A 75 -3.27 18.32 55.29
C THR A 75 -2.42 17.09 54.98
N ASP A 76 -2.88 15.90 55.35
CA ASP A 76 -2.14 14.66 55.11
C ASP A 76 -2.05 14.32 53.61
N LYS A 77 -0.84 14.44 53.04
CA LYS A 77 -0.55 14.19 51.64
C LYS A 77 -0.23 12.72 51.31
N GLU A 78 0.01 11.89 52.32
CA GLU A 78 0.44 10.49 52.15
C GLU A 78 -0.73 9.50 52.12
N ARG A 79 -1.92 9.95 52.49
CA ARG A 79 -3.08 9.07 52.54
C ARG A 79 -3.57 8.66 51.18
N LYS A 80 -3.38 7.37 50.82
CA LYS A 80 -3.78 6.80 49.54
C LYS A 80 -5.27 6.54 49.36
N LYS A 81 -6.07 6.53 50.44
CA LYS A 81 -7.52 6.27 50.38
C LYS A 81 -8.29 7.20 51.32
N ILE A 82 -9.30 7.89 50.81
CA ILE A 82 -10.22 8.71 51.56
C ILE A 82 -11.45 7.87 51.89
N SER A 83 -11.78 7.73 53.18
CA SER A 83 -12.94 6.98 53.65
C SER A 83 -14.24 7.78 53.42
N ARG A 84 -15.36 7.09 53.30
CA ARG A 84 -16.68 7.68 53.15
C ARG A 84 -17.32 7.84 54.54
N LEU A 85 -18.00 8.98 54.77
CA LEU A 85 -18.87 9.13 55.94
C LEU A 85 -20.02 8.11 55.90
N PRO A 86 -20.61 7.74 57.06
CA PRO A 86 -21.77 6.86 57.11
C PRO A 86 -22.93 7.34 56.23
N ALA A 87 -23.20 8.67 56.19
CA ALA A 87 -24.21 9.26 55.32
C ALA A 87 -23.91 9.01 53.81
N SER A 88 -22.65 9.15 53.40
CA SER A 88 -22.23 8.86 52.01
C SER A 88 -22.32 7.38 51.66
N ARG A 89 -22.05 6.46 52.62
CA ARG A 89 -22.26 5.01 52.42
C ARG A 89 -23.72 4.67 52.18
N LEU A 90 -24.63 5.24 52.98
CA LEU A 90 -26.08 5.08 52.80
C LEU A 90 -26.56 5.52 51.42
N ILE A 91 -25.97 6.57 50.84
CA ILE A 91 -26.32 7.04 49.49
C ILE A 91 -25.92 5.96 48.44
N PHE A 92 -24.73 5.33 48.56
CA PHE A 92 -24.37 4.26 47.64
C PHE A 92 -25.24 3.01 47.78
N GLU A 93 -25.62 2.62 49.02
CA GLU A 93 -26.55 1.52 49.27
C GLU A 93 -27.96 1.81 48.69
N ARG A 94 -28.41 3.05 48.81
CA ARG A 94 -29.70 3.47 48.27
C ARG A 94 -29.66 3.53 46.75
N ALA A 95 -28.58 4.02 46.15
CA ALA A 95 -28.38 4.02 44.72
C ALA A 95 -28.37 2.57 44.15
N GLY A 96 -27.77 1.63 44.89
CA GLY A 96 -27.82 0.21 44.55
C GLY A 96 -29.24 -0.38 44.57
N LYS A 97 -30.07 0.05 45.57
CA LYS A 97 -31.48 -0.35 45.59
C LYS A 97 -32.32 0.27 44.49
N LEU A 98 -32.04 1.52 44.09
CA LEU A 98 -32.70 2.21 42.98
C LEU A 98 -32.32 1.59 41.61
N ALA A 99 -31.15 0.95 41.54
CA ALA A 99 -30.67 0.24 40.35
C ALA A 99 -31.05 -1.25 40.34
N ALA A 100 -31.99 -1.71 41.22
CA ALA A 100 -32.32 -3.15 41.37
C ALA A 100 -32.76 -3.82 40.08
N ASP A 101 -33.33 -3.10 39.14
CA ASP A 101 -33.77 -3.58 37.83
C ASP A 101 -32.65 -3.42 36.74
N SER A 102 -31.52 -2.84 37.05
CA SER A 102 -30.38 -2.65 36.15
C SER A 102 -29.12 -3.27 36.74
N SER A 103 -28.30 -3.91 35.93
CA SER A 103 -27.06 -4.56 36.38
C SER A 103 -25.97 -3.56 36.79
N VAL A 104 -26.16 -2.25 36.58
CA VAL A 104 -25.15 -1.21 36.79
C VAL A 104 -25.73 0.01 37.51
N VAL A 105 -25.05 0.46 38.54
CA VAL A 105 -25.38 1.73 39.24
C VAL A 105 -24.75 2.89 38.46
N THR A 106 -25.58 3.71 37.85
CA THR A 106 -25.14 4.89 37.08
C THR A 106 -25.00 6.14 37.95
N SER A 107 -24.39 7.20 37.43
CA SER A 107 -24.27 8.50 38.09
C SER A 107 -25.64 9.15 38.37
N LEU A 108 -26.68 8.86 37.56
CA LEU A 108 -28.05 9.32 37.79
C LEU A 108 -28.68 8.65 39.01
N HIS A 109 -28.44 7.33 39.23
CA HIS A 109 -28.90 6.63 40.45
C HIS A 109 -28.26 7.23 41.72
N LEU A 110 -26.95 7.56 41.64
CA LEU A 110 -26.28 8.22 42.77
C LEU A 110 -26.84 9.61 43.06
N LEU A 111 -27.10 10.43 42.04
CA LEU A 111 -27.71 11.74 42.18
C LEU A 111 -29.12 11.63 42.74
N LEU A 112 -29.95 10.69 42.28
CA LEU A 112 -31.28 10.50 42.79
C LEU A 112 -31.27 10.10 44.26
N ALA A 113 -30.44 9.14 44.66
CA ALA A 113 -30.27 8.69 46.03
C ALA A 113 -29.82 9.84 46.97
N LEU A 114 -28.95 10.72 46.47
CA LEU A 114 -28.48 11.90 47.19
C LEU A 114 -29.59 12.93 47.39
N LEU A 115 -30.37 13.20 46.34
CA LEU A 115 -31.49 14.17 46.40
C LEU A 115 -32.66 13.66 47.27
N GLU A 116 -32.79 12.36 47.47
CA GLU A 116 -33.77 11.73 48.35
C GLU A 116 -33.32 11.68 49.83
N THR A 117 -32.04 11.96 50.10
CA THR A 117 -31.53 11.95 51.46
C THR A 117 -31.77 13.29 52.16
N PRO A 118 -32.67 13.39 53.18
CA PRO A 118 -32.99 14.63 53.84
C PRO A 118 -31.82 15.11 54.68
N GLY A 119 -31.77 16.43 54.91
CA GLY A 119 -30.80 17.06 55.83
C GLY A 119 -29.39 17.26 55.26
N THR A 120 -29.18 16.99 53.96
CA THR A 120 -27.91 17.30 53.28
C THR A 120 -27.85 18.79 52.92
N ARG A 121 -26.64 19.38 52.92
CA ARG A 121 -26.45 20.78 52.49
C ARG A 121 -26.83 20.96 51.01
N THR A 122 -26.80 19.86 50.24
CA THR A 122 -27.26 19.81 48.85
C THR A 122 -28.75 20.07 48.76
N THR A 123 -29.60 19.37 49.56
CA THR A 123 -31.07 19.59 49.58
C THR A 123 -31.41 20.97 50.07
N ALA A 124 -30.66 21.54 51.05
CA ALA A 124 -30.83 22.89 51.50
C ALA A 124 -30.50 23.95 50.42
N ALA A 125 -29.55 23.71 49.55
CA ALA A 125 -29.23 24.61 48.44
C ALA A 125 -30.35 24.71 47.40
N PHE A 126 -31.14 23.64 47.21
CA PHE A 126 -32.29 23.63 46.32
C PHE A 126 -33.55 24.28 46.93
N ALA A 127 -33.67 24.31 48.28
CA ALA A 127 -34.83 24.91 48.94
C ALA A 127 -34.91 26.42 48.70
N GLU A 128 -33.80 27.09 48.43
CA GLU A 128 -33.70 28.54 48.26
C GLU A 128 -33.75 28.97 46.77
N LYS A 129 -33.77 28.06 45.83
CA LYS A 129 -33.72 28.38 44.39
C LYS A 129 -34.80 27.63 43.60
N PRO A 130 -35.74 28.30 42.93
CA PRO A 130 -36.60 27.67 41.94
C PRO A 130 -35.84 27.34 40.65
N PRO A 131 -36.21 26.25 39.94
CA PRO A 131 -37.20 25.24 40.29
C PRO A 131 -36.64 24.32 41.38
N GLY A 132 -37.47 23.83 42.31
CA GLY A 132 -37.02 23.07 43.49
C GLY A 132 -36.44 21.67 43.19
N VAL A 133 -36.02 20.96 44.26
CA VAL A 133 -35.37 19.62 44.16
C VAL A 133 -36.23 18.58 43.43
N GLU A 134 -37.56 18.70 43.53
CA GLU A 134 -38.49 17.74 42.93
C GLU A 134 -38.47 17.79 41.40
N THR A 135 -38.25 18.94 40.78
CA THR A 135 -38.12 19.01 39.31
C THR A 135 -36.91 18.28 38.80
N LEU A 136 -35.79 18.34 39.50
CA LEU A 136 -34.59 17.59 39.16
C LEU A 136 -34.77 16.09 39.40
N LYS A 137 -35.44 15.68 40.49
CA LYS A 137 -35.77 14.26 40.74
C LYS A 137 -36.67 13.70 39.66
N GLN A 138 -37.72 14.42 39.27
CA GLN A 138 -38.61 14.00 38.19
C GLN A 138 -37.88 13.92 36.85
N ALA A 139 -36.99 14.85 36.55
CA ALA A 139 -36.15 14.79 35.36
C ALA A 139 -35.25 13.56 35.39
N ILE A 140 -34.53 13.29 36.49
CA ILE A 140 -33.70 12.08 36.63
C ILE A 140 -34.54 10.83 36.50
N LEU A 141 -35.70 10.72 37.19
CA LEU A 141 -36.59 9.58 37.06
C LEU A 141 -37.08 9.35 35.64
N SER A 142 -37.31 10.42 34.88
CA SER A 142 -37.68 10.28 33.45
C SER A 142 -36.55 9.74 32.57
N PHE A 143 -35.28 9.85 32.98
CA PHE A 143 -34.14 9.22 32.31
C PHE A 143 -33.84 7.81 32.83
N LEU A 144 -34.23 7.52 34.10
CA LEU A 144 -34.06 6.22 34.72
C LEU A 144 -35.27 5.28 34.49
N SER A 145 -36.48 5.85 34.36
CA SER A 145 -37.65 5.08 33.94
C SER A 145 -37.45 4.64 32.51
N PRO A 146 -37.62 3.35 32.17
CA PRO A 146 -37.67 2.94 30.78
C PRO A 146 -38.82 3.77 30.16
N SER A 147 -38.48 4.71 29.27
CA SER A 147 -39.45 5.34 28.38
C SER A 147 -40.29 4.21 27.79
N PRO A 148 -41.64 4.35 27.72
CA PRO A 148 -42.38 3.46 26.86
C PRO A 148 -41.78 3.61 25.47
N SER A 149 -40.97 2.65 25.10
CA SER A 149 -40.36 2.58 23.76
C SER A 149 -41.47 2.77 22.74
N PRO A 150 -41.29 3.61 21.74
CA PRO A 150 -42.08 3.48 20.56
C PRO A 150 -41.82 2.05 20.06
N LEU A 151 -42.82 1.16 20.24
CA LEU A 151 -42.89 -0.21 19.75
C LEU A 151 -41.53 -0.92 19.88
N GLN A 152 -41.43 -1.83 20.86
CA GLN A 152 -40.34 -2.77 21.03
C GLN A 152 -39.76 -3.16 19.65
N GLN A 153 -38.68 -2.53 19.25
CA GLN A 153 -37.78 -3.19 18.33
C GLN A 153 -37.22 -4.37 19.14
N PRO A 154 -37.41 -5.61 18.67
CA PRO A 154 -36.79 -6.78 19.28
C PRO A 154 -35.28 -6.46 19.46
N PRO A 155 -34.63 -7.04 20.49
CA PRO A 155 -33.21 -6.80 20.75
C PRO A 155 -32.49 -6.86 19.41
N ALA A 156 -31.76 -5.80 19.07
CA ALA A 156 -31.24 -5.60 17.72
C ALA A 156 -30.66 -6.93 17.22
N SER A 157 -31.34 -7.51 16.25
CA SER A 157 -31.02 -8.83 15.71
C SER A 157 -29.53 -8.87 15.38
N PHE A 158 -28.81 -9.89 15.82
CA PHE A 158 -27.39 -10.06 15.48
C PHE A 158 -27.18 -9.97 13.97
N LEU A 159 -28.15 -10.48 13.18
CA LEU A 159 -28.16 -10.34 11.72
C LEU A 159 -28.30 -8.88 11.27
N SER A 160 -29.00 -8.01 12.03
CA SER A 160 -29.11 -6.59 11.67
C SER A 160 -27.88 -5.77 12.08
N VAL A 161 -27.16 -6.21 13.10
CA VAL A 161 -25.95 -5.53 13.61
C VAL A 161 -24.71 -5.93 12.81
N PHE A 162 -24.52 -7.22 12.54
CA PHE A 162 -23.32 -7.78 11.93
C PHE A 162 -23.52 -8.25 10.48
N GLY A 163 -24.77 -8.21 9.98
CA GLY A 163 -25.13 -8.66 8.65
C GLY A 163 -25.61 -7.52 7.75
N LYS A 164 -25.23 -7.58 6.48
CA LYS A 164 -25.71 -6.70 5.42
C LYS A 164 -26.68 -7.50 4.53
N ASP A 165 -27.97 -7.19 4.56
CA ASP A 165 -28.98 -7.88 3.74
C ASP A 165 -28.84 -7.45 2.28
N LEU A 166 -28.22 -8.32 1.46
CA LEU A 166 -28.01 -8.09 0.03
C LEU A 166 -29.34 -8.14 -0.75
N THR A 167 -30.27 -8.97 -0.33
CA THR A 167 -31.58 -9.09 -1.01
C THR A 167 -32.41 -7.82 -0.79
N GLN A 168 -32.36 -7.25 0.41
CA GLN A 168 -33.00 -5.96 0.67
C GLN A 168 -32.37 -4.83 -0.14
N LEU A 169 -31.03 -4.78 -0.20
CA LEU A 169 -30.31 -3.80 -1.04
C LEU A 169 -30.67 -3.94 -2.52
N ALA A 170 -30.91 -5.15 -3.00
CA ALA A 170 -31.38 -5.39 -4.35
C ALA A 170 -32.80 -4.87 -4.58
N ARG A 171 -33.72 -5.04 -3.61
CA ARG A 171 -35.08 -4.45 -3.66
C ARG A 171 -35.04 -2.93 -3.66
N ASP A 172 -34.12 -2.36 -2.90
CA ASP A 172 -33.89 -0.91 -2.83
C ASP A 172 -33.15 -0.37 -4.08
N SER A 173 -32.96 -1.19 -5.13
CA SER A 173 -32.24 -0.84 -6.36
C SER A 173 -30.80 -0.42 -6.16
N LYS A 174 -30.18 -0.79 -5.02
CA LYS A 174 -28.78 -0.51 -4.71
C LYS A 174 -27.82 -1.54 -5.28
N LEU A 175 -28.33 -2.73 -5.67
CA LEU A 175 -27.58 -3.78 -6.36
C LEU A 175 -28.05 -3.93 -7.81
N ARG A 176 -27.16 -4.45 -8.65
CA ARG A 176 -27.38 -4.62 -10.08
C ARG A 176 -27.30 -6.09 -10.48
N PRO A 177 -27.84 -6.47 -11.64
CA PRO A 177 -27.65 -7.81 -12.17
C PRO A 177 -26.18 -8.09 -12.42
N CYS A 178 -25.75 -9.29 -12.11
CA CYS A 178 -24.43 -9.77 -12.50
C CYS A 178 -24.40 -10.07 -14.00
N ILE A 179 -23.40 -9.57 -14.69
CA ILE A 179 -23.24 -9.69 -16.14
C ILE A 179 -22.16 -10.73 -16.43
N GLY A 180 -22.35 -11.54 -17.49
CA GLY A 180 -21.36 -12.50 -17.96
C GLY A 180 -21.11 -13.73 -17.08
N ARG A 181 -21.87 -13.93 -15.97
CA ARG A 181 -21.65 -15.00 -14.97
C ARG A 181 -22.85 -15.96 -14.83
N ARG A 182 -23.47 -16.27 -15.95
CA ARG A 182 -24.70 -17.11 -15.95
C ARG A 182 -24.45 -18.52 -15.44
N ASP A 183 -23.35 -19.12 -15.83
CA ASP A 183 -23.06 -20.51 -15.48
C ASP A 183 -22.71 -20.67 -14.01
N GLU A 184 -21.94 -19.73 -13.46
CA GLU A 184 -21.62 -19.70 -12.03
C GLU A 184 -22.90 -19.49 -11.18
N LEU A 185 -23.77 -18.58 -11.60
CA LEU A 185 -25.07 -18.37 -10.94
C LEU A 185 -25.92 -19.64 -10.94
N LEU A 186 -26.03 -20.35 -12.07
CA LEU A 186 -26.75 -21.62 -12.15
C LEU A 186 -26.13 -22.70 -11.28
N GLN A 187 -24.81 -22.76 -11.18
CA GLN A 187 -24.11 -23.69 -10.29
C GLN A 187 -24.42 -23.38 -8.83
N LEU A 188 -24.43 -22.10 -8.41
CA LEU A 188 -24.81 -21.69 -7.07
C LEU A 188 -26.25 -22.09 -6.74
N ILE A 189 -27.21 -21.81 -7.63
CA ILE A 189 -28.62 -22.15 -7.44
C ILE A 189 -28.79 -23.66 -7.29
N ARG A 190 -28.13 -24.44 -8.15
CA ARG A 190 -28.14 -25.91 -8.06
C ARG A 190 -27.58 -26.44 -6.74
N ALA A 191 -26.44 -25.85 -6.27
CA ALA A 191 -25.86 -26.25 -5.01
C ALA A 191 -26.78 -25.94 -3.81
N LEU A 192 -27.32 -24.71 -3.75
CA LEU A 192 -28.23 -24.27 -2.70
C LEU A 192 -29.54 -25.05 -2.67
N SER A 193 -29.93 -25.67 -3.77
CA SER A 193 -31.18 -26.49 -3.89
C SER A 193 -30.98 -27.95 -3.49
N ARG A 194 -29.76 -28.40 -3.15
CA ARG A 194 -29.45 -29.75 -2.70
C ARG A 194 -29.77 -29.94 -1.22
N GLU A 195 -30.10 -31.15 -0.84
CA GLU A 195 -30.29 -31.56 0.57
C GLU A 195 -28.94 -31.78 1.28
N THR A 196 -27.97 -32.32 0.56
CA THR A 196 -26.62 -32.57 1.07
C THR A 196 -25.59 -31.72 0.33
N LYS A 197 -24.53 -31.25 1.02
CA LYS A 197 -23.50 -30.34 0.47
C LYS A 197 -24.12 -29.08 -0.16
N SER A 198 -25.08 -28.50 0.57
CA SER A 198 -25.82 -27.33 0.11
C SER A 198 -25.09 -25.99 0.30
N ASN A 199 -23.83 -26.01 0.76
CA ASN A 199 -23.04 -24.80 0.97
C ASN A 199 -22.01 -24.64 -0.16
N PRO A 200 -22.28 -23.81 -1.15
CA PRO A 200 -21.30 -23.51 -2.20
C PRO A 200 -20.13 -22.69 -1.67
N LEU A 201 -18.93 -22.98 -2.19
CA LEU A 201 -17.71 -22.24 -1.90
C LEU A 201 -17.10 -21.74 -3.20
N LEU A 202 -17.10 -20.43 -3.40
CA LEU A 202 -16.51 -19.78 -4.56
C LEU A 202 -15.00 -19.68 -4.40
N LEU A 203 -14.25 -20.34 -5.27
CA LEU A 203 -12.80 -20.35 -5.31
C LEU A 203 -12.32 -19.52 -6.50
N GLY A 204 -11.49 -18.53 -6.25
CA GLY A 204 -10.90 -17.71 -7.32
C GLY A 204 -9.97 -16.65 -6.76
N ASP A 205 -9.12 -16.10 -7.60
CA ASP A 205 -8.20 -15.04 -7.22
C ASP A 205 -8.95 -13.78 -6.74
N ALA A 206 -8.26 -12.88 -6.05
CA ALA A 206 -8.81 -11.57 -5.70
C ALA A 206 -9.16 -10.79 -6.98
N GLY A 207 -10.30 -10.11 -6.98
CA GLY A 207 -10.72 -9.26 -8.11
C GLY A 207 -11.43 -9.97 -9.28
N VAL A 208 -11.63 -11.32 -9.24
CA VAL A 208 -12.35 -12.03 -10.32
C VAL A 208 -13.89 -11.89 -10.26
N GLY A 209 -14.43 -11.23 -9.24
CA GLY A 209 -15.85 -10.92 -9.12
C GLY A 209 -16.68 -11.94 -8.30
N LYS A 210 -16.09 -12.67 -7.35
CA LYS A 210 -16.83 -13.63 -6.47
C LYS A 210 -17.99 -12.97 -5.74
N THR A 211 -17.76 -11.83 -5.13
CA THR A 211 -18.79 -11.05 -4.40
C THR A 211 -19.90 -10.59 -5.35
N ALA A 212 -19.54 -10.13 -6.56
CA ALA A 212 -20.51 -9.72 -7.58
C ALA A 212 -21.45 -10.84 -8.04
N ILE A 213 -20.97 -12.09 -8.07
CA ILE A 213 -21.82 -13.27 -8.36
C ILE A 213 -22.89 -13.46 -7.28
N VAL A 214 -22.51 -13.32 -5.99
CA VAL A 214 -23.45 -13.44 -4.88
C VAL A 214 -24.43 -12.26 -4.83
N GLU A 215 -23.98 -11.04 -5.10
CA GLU A 215 -24.84 -9.86 -5.27
C GLU A 215 -25.83 -10.04 -6.42
N GLY A 216 -25.36 -10.60 -7.55
CA GLY A 216 -26.21 -10.96 -8.68
C GLY A 216 -27.26 -12.02 -8.34
N LEU A 217 -26.92 -13.01 -7.50
CA LEU A 217 -27.87 -14.00 -6.99
C LEU A 217 -28.91 -13.33 -6.08
N ALA A 218 -28.49 -12.45 -5.17
CA ALA A 218 -29.40 -11.68 -4.33
C ALA A 218 -30.37 -10.81 -5.15
N TRP A 219 -29.87 -10.20 -6.23
CA TRP A 219 -30.71 -9.44 -7.18
C TRP A 219 -31.74 -10.33 -7.87
N ARG A 220 -31.37 -11.54 -8.31
CA ARG A 220 -32.31 -12.49 -8.94
C ARG A 220 -33.39 -12.94 -7.97
N ILE A 221 -33.02 -13.23 -6.70
CA ILE A 221 -33.97 -13.58 -5.64
C ILE A 221 -34.95 -12.42 -5.39
N ALA A 222 -34.47 -11.19 -5.29
CA ALA A 222 -35.28 -9.99 -5.10
C ALA A 222 -36.30 -9.78 -6.24
N GLN A 223 -35.94 -10.18 -7.46
CA GLN A 223 -36.81 -10.10 -8.65
C GLN A 223 -37.68 -11.34 -8.87
N ASN A 224 -37.66 -12.31 -7.93
CA ASN A 224 -38.38 -13.60 -8.02
C ASN A 224 -38.12 -14.37 -9.33
N LYS A 225 -36.88 -14.28 -9.87
CA LYS A 225 -36.49 -14.94 -11.13
C LYS A 225 -36.22 -16.45 -10.97
N ASP A 226 -36.02 -16.91 -9.75
CA ASP A 226 -35.62 -18.29 -9.45
C ASP A 226 -36.63 -18.92 -8.44
N ALA A 227 -37.49 -19.78 -8.94
CA ALA A 227 -38.53 -20.45 -8.11
C ALA A 227 -37.92 -21.29 -6.96
N ALA A 228 -36.74 -21.89 -7.18
CA ALA A 228 -36.07 -22.73 -6.16
C ALA A 228 -35.56 -21.91 -4.93
N LEU A 229 -35.37 -20.61 -5.08
CA LEU A 229 -34.92 -19.70 -4.02
C LEU A 229 -35.97 -18.64 -3.67
N ALA A 230 -37.22 -18.84 -4.07
CA ALA A 230 -38.31 -17.93 -3.75
C ALA A 230 -38.46 -17.77 -2.23
N GLY A 231 -38.60 -16.53 -1.78
CA GLY A 231 -38.71 -16.19 -0.34
C GLY A 231 -37.41 -16.29 0.46
N LYS A 232 -36.29 -16.67 -0.14
CA LYS A 232 -34.98 -16.63 0.53
C LYS A 232 -34.41 -15.22 0.51
N ARG A 233 -33.47 -14.97 1.44
CA ARG A 233 -32.68 -13.73 1.50
C ARG A 233 -31.23 -14.05 1.77
N ILE A 234 -30.33 -13.29 1.17
CA ILE A 234 -28.87 -13.43 1.35
C ILE A 234 -28.41 -12.32 2.27
N VAL A 235 -27.77 -12.71 3.38
CA VAL A 235 -27.18 -11.76 4.34
C VAL A 235 -25.68 -11.96 4.36
N GLN A 236 -24.93 -10.94 3.96
CA GLN A 236 -23.47 -10.92 4.02
C GLN A 236 -23.03 -10.66 5.45
N LEU A 237 -22.20 -11.55 6.00
CA LEU A 237 -21.63 -11.42 7.33
C LEU A 237 -20.35 -10.57 7.26
N ASN A 238 -20.26 -9.51 8.07
CA ASN A 238 -19.04 -8.77 8.28
C ASN A 238 -18.26 -9.38 9.45
N VAL A 239 -17.26 -10.19 9.13
CA VAL A 239 -16.41 -10.87 10.13
C VAL A 239 -15.60 -9.87 10.95
N ALA A 240 -15.16 -8.78 10.34
CA ALA A 240 -14.39 -7.74 11.04
C ALA A 240 -15.22 -7.09 12.17
N ASP A 241 -16.51 -6.85 11.96
CA ASP A 241 -17.39 -6.24 12.95
C ASP A 241 -17.69 -7.19 14.13
N LEU A 242 -17.71 -8.51 13.88
CA LEU A 242 -17.84 -9.50 14.94
C LEU A 242 -16.65 -9.51 15.91
N VAL A 243 -15.46 -9.27 15.38
CA VAL A 243 -14.20 -9.22 16.14
C VAL A 243 -14.02 -7.85 16.79
N ALA A 244 -14.40 -6.78 16.08
CA ALA A 244 -14.29 -5.42 16.57
C ALA A 244 -15.14 -5.22 17.82
N GLY A 245 -14.53 -4.69 18.91
CA GLY A 245 -15.21 -4.44 20.18
C GLY A 245 -15.56 -5.69 20.99
N ALA A 246 -15.04 -6.88 20.65
CA ALA A 246 -15.03 -8.02 21.54
C ALA A 246 -13.85 -7.86 22.52
N SER A 247 -14.14 -7.58 23.79
CA SER A 247 -13.12 -7.36 24.82
C SER A 247 -12.42 -8.65 25.24
N SER A 248 -13.02 -9.79 24.94
CA SER A 248 -12.53 -11.12 25.28
C SER A 248 -12.91 -12.16 24.23
N ARG A 249 -12.23 -13.30 24.27
CA ARG A 249 -12.59 -14.49 23.45
C ARG A 249 -14.04 -14.93 23.70
N GLY A 250 -14.50 -14.88 24.94
CA GLY A 250 -15.87 -15.26 25.31
C GLY A 250 -16.92 -14.35 24.68
N ASP A 251 -16.64 -13.06 24.52
CA ASP A 251 -17.58 -12.11 23.89
C ASP A 251 -17.77 -12.44 22.41
N PHE A 252 -16.69 -12.74 21.70
CA PHE A 252 -16.75 -13.16 20.29
C PHE A 252 -17.52 -14.49 20.14
N GLU A 253 -17.23 -15.47 21.00
CA GLU A 253 -17.93 -16.77 20.99
C GLU A 253 -19.43 -16.59 21.25
N ALA A 254 -19.79 -15.74 22.21
CA ALA A 254 -21.20 -15.44 22.54
C ALA A 254 -21.92 -14.74 21.36
N ARG A 255 -21.28 -13.76 20.70
CA ARG A 255 -21.83 -13.10 19.51
C ARG A 255 -22.03 -14.07 18.36
N MET A 256 -21.04 -14.91 18.07
CA MET A 256 -21.12 -15.92 17.00
C MET A 256 -22.22 -16.95 17.30
N GLN A 257 -22.32 -17.44 18.54
CA GLN A 257 -23.40 -18.36 18.93
C GLN A 257 -24.77 -17.70 18.86
N GLY A 258 -24.90 -16.43 19.25
CA GLY A 258 -26.11 -15.64 19.10
C GLY A 258 -26.55 -15.52 17.65
N LEU A 259 -25.63 -15.17 16.76
CA LEU A 259 -25.84 -15.08 15.32
C LEU A 259 -26.29 -16.42 14.74
N LEU A 260 -25.60 -17.52 15.08
CA LEU A 260 -25.96 -18.86 14.57
C LEU A 260 -27.33 -19.34 15.04
N ARG A 261 -27.73 -19.05 16.28
CA ARG A 261 -29.09 -19.35 16.79
C ARG A 261 -30.17 -18.59 16.02
N GLU A 262 -29.88 -17.31 15.70
CA GLU A 262 -30.80 -16.48 14.94
C GLU A 262 -30.94 -16.96 13.49
N VAL A 263 -29.84 -17.33 12.84
CA VAL A 263 -29.84 -17.89 11.48
C VAL A 263 -30.56 -19.24 11.47
N ALA A 264 -30.36 -20.11 12.47
CA ALA A 264 -31.06 -21.40 12.59
C ALA A 264 -32.58 -21.23 12.79
N ALA A 265 -33.01 -20.17 13.46
CA ALA A 265 -34.42 -19.81 13.62
C ALA A 265 -35.04 -19.14 12.37
N ALA A 266 -34.25 -18.73 11.41
CA ALA A 266 -34.63 -18.02 10.18
C ALA A 266 -34.28 -18.87 8.93
N PRO A 267 -35.07 -19.89 8.57
CA PRO A 267 -34.76 -20.83 7.47
C PRO A 267 -34.77 -20.16 6.08
N ASP A 268 -35.24 -18.93 5.97
CA ASP A 268 -35.20 -18.10 4.78
C ASP A 268 -33.83 -17.45 4.54
N VAL A 269 -32.95 -17.38 5.55
CA VAL A 269 -31.65 -16.75 5.49
C VAL A 269 -30.61 -17.69 4.88
N ILE A 270 -29.87 -17.17 3.90
CA ILE A 270 -28.63 -17.75 3.38
C ILE A 270 -27.51 -16.80 3.78
N LEU A 271 -26.56 -17.28 4.59
CA LEU A 271 -25.45 -16.47 5.03
C LEU A 271 -24.38 -16.39 3.94
N PHE A 272 -23.92 -15.21 3.60
CA PHE A 272 -22.75 -15.05 2.73
C PHE A 272 -21.54 -14.64 3.55
N ILE A 273 -20.46 -15.40 3.44
CA ILE A 273 -19.19 -15.15 4.14
C ILE A 273 -18.11 -14.95 3.11
N ASP A 274 -17.75 -13.68 2.91
CA ASP A 274 -16.59 -13.35 2.09
C ASP A 274 -15.32 -13.60 2.89
N GLU A 275 -14.25 -14.00 2.22
CA GLU A 275 -12.99 -14.39 2.86
C GLU A 275 -13.19 -15.44 3.98
N LEU A 276 -13.91 -16.52 3.69
CA LEU A 276 -14.25 -17.58 4.66
C LEU A 276 -13.05 -18.09 5.46
N HIS A 277 -11.85 -18.05 4.88
CA HIS A 277 -10.59 -18.42 5.52
C HIS A 277 -10.27 -17.59 6.76
N THR A 278 -10.76 -16.36 6.86
CA THR A 278 -10.54 -15.50 8.05
C THR A 278 -11.18 -16.06 9.30
N LEU A 279 -12.29 -16.78 9.16
CA LEU A 279 -12.96 -17.48 10.27
C LEU A 279 -12.23 -18.75 10.71
N VAL A 280 -11.50 -19.39 9.79
CA VAL A 280 -10.79 -20.66 10.02
C VAL A 280 -9.34 -20.41 10.46
N GLY A 281 -8.71 -19.33 9.97
CA GLY A 281 -7.29 -19.05 10.12
C GLY A 281 -6.91 -18.05 11.21
N ALA A 282 -7.85 -17.45 11.92
CA ALA A 282 -7.61 -16.42 12.94
C ALA A 282 -6.80 -16.90 14.17
N GLY A 283 -6.16 -18.08 14.10
CA GLY A 283 -5.49 -18.75 15.21
C GLY A 283 -3.98 -18.91 15.14
N ALA A 284 -3.25 -18.29 14.20
CA ALA A 284 -1.81 -18.53 14.03
C ALA A 284 -0.88 -17.64 14.87
N GLY A 285 -1.39 -16.76 15.71
CA GLY A 285 -0.59 -15.91 16.60
C GLY A 285 -1.28 -15.70 17.94
N SER A 286 -0.77 -16.31 19.01
CA SER A 286 -1.12 -16.13 20.43
C SER A 286 -2.62 -16.31 20.81
N GLY A 287 -3.21 -17.49 20.52
CA GLY A 287 -4.51 -17.96 21.04
C GLY A 287 -5.62 -17.96 19.97
N PRO A 288 -6.09 -19.15 19.55
CA PRO A 288 -6.97 -19.25 18.39
C PRO A 288 -8.40 -18.83 18.71
N LEU A 289 -8.86 -17.76 18.08
CA LEU A 289 -10.27 -17.49 17.80
C LEU A 289 -10.68 -18.46 16.67
N ASP A 290 -11.07 -19.68 17.00
CA ASP A 290 -11.49 -20.68 16.01
C ASP A 290 -13.01 -20.62 15.83
N ALA A 291 -13.47 -19.61 15.08
CA ALA A 291 -14.88 -19.47 14.72
C ALA A 291 -15.41 -20.68 13.94
N ALA A 292 -14.54 -21.37 13.22
CA ALA A 292 -14.90 -22.57 12.49
C ALA A 292 -15.43 -23.66 13.43
N ASN A 293 -14.83 -23.85 14.59
CA ASN A 293 -15.31 -24.85 15.57
C ASN A 293 -16.70 -24.55 16.11
N ILE A 294 -17.09 -23.28 16.18
CA ILE A 294 -18.44 -22.86 16.59
C ILE A 294 -19.46 -23.13 15.46
N MET A 295 -19.05 -22.96 14.20
CA MET A 295 -19.90 -23.15 13.02
C MET A 295 -20.09 -24.64 12.63
N LYS A 296 -19.08 -25.52 12.86
CA LYS A 296 -19.08 -26.92 12.46
C LYS A 296 -20.33 -27.69 12.91
N PRO A 297 -20.83 -27.57 14.14
CA PRO A 297 -22.03 -28.26 14.56
C PRO A 297 -23.29 -27.83 13.78
N ALA A 298 -23.47 -26.55 13.53
CA ALA A 298 -24.60 -26.00 12.77
C ALA A 298 -24.55 -26.41 11.29
N LEU A 299 -23.36 -26.39 10.68
CA LEU A 299 -23.11 -26.90 9.32
C LEU A 299 -23.37 -28.43 9.25
N ALA A 300 -22.98 -29.16 10.29
CA ALA A 300 -23.16 -30.61 10.35
C ALA A 300 -24.63 -31.03 10.41
N ARG A 301 -25.46 -30.30 11.16
CA ARG A 301 -26.89 -30.55 11.28
C ARG A 301 -27.73 -30.00 10.11
N GLY A 302 -27.10 -29.23 9.20
CA GLY A 302 -27.80 -28.57 8.09
C GLY A 302 -28.65 -27.36 8.52
N GLU A 303 -28.46 -26.87 9.74
CA GLU A 303 -29.16 -25.73 10.31
C GLU A 303 -28.63 -24.38 9.72
N LEU A 304 -27.41 -24.41 9.17
CA LEU A 304 -26.76 -23.26 8.55
C LEU A 304 -26.63 -23.49 7.04
N ARG A 305 -27.28 -22.63 6.26
CA ARG A 305 -27.02 -22.50 4.81
C ARG A 305 -26.13 -21.32 4.58
N CYS A 306 -24.96 -21.53 3.94
CA CYS A 306 -24.04 -20.47 3.67
C CYS A 306 -23.38 -20.60 2.29
N ILE A 307 -23.03 -19.43 1.74
CA ILE A 307 -22.16 -19.28 0.57
C ILE A 307 -20.83 -18.78 1.12
N GLY A 308 -19.73 -19.46 0.81
CA GLY A 308 -18.38 -18.99 1.13
C GLY A 308 -17.69 -18.46 -0.11
N ALA A 309 -16.75 -17.52 0.09
CA ALA A 309 -15.80 -17.10 -0.95
C ALA A 309 -14.39 -17.08 -0.37
N THR A 310 -13.39 -17.55 -1.13
CA THR A 310 -11.98 -17.54 -0.75
C THR A 310 -11.08 -17.70 -1.98
N THR A 311 -9.77 -17.58 -1.80
CA THR A 311 -8.82 -17.91 -2.86
C THR A 311 -8.46 -19.39 -2.88
N GLN A 312 -7.91 -19.88 -4.01
CA GLN A 312 -7.49 -21.29 -4.14
C GLN A 312 -6.36 -21.64 -3.15
N ALA A 313 -5.43 -20.69 -2.89
CA ALA A 313 -4.33 -20.89 -1.96
C ALA A 313 -4.83 -21.03 -0.51
N GLU A 314 -5.74 -20.17 -0.10
CA GLU A 314 -6.35 -20.16 1.23
C GLU A 314 -7.26 -21.37 1.46
N TYR A 315 -7.98 -21.78 0.43
CA TYR A 315 -8.77 -23.02 0.47
C TYR A 315 -7.90 -24.22 0.83
N ARG A 316 -6.79 -24.42 0.08
CA ARG A 316 -5.85 -25.52 0.35
C ARG A 316 -5.19 -25.44 1.73
N LYS A 317 -4.91 -24.25 2.19
CA LYS A 317 -4.23 -24.01 3.46
C LYS A 317 -5.14 -24.23 4.67
N TYR A 318 -6.38 -23.76 4.61
CA TYR A 318 -7.26 -23.66 5.78
C TYR A 318 -8.50 -24.56 5.75
N ILE A 319 -9.11 -24.80 4.57
CA ILE A 319 -10.39 -25.48 4.47
C ILE A 319 -10.23 -26.94 4.04
N GLU A 320 -9.44 -27.22 3.01
CA GLU A 320 -9.20 -28.58 2.50
C GLU A 320 -8.56 -29.50 3.54
N ARG A 321 -7.77 -28.95 4.47
CA ARG A 321 -7.16 -29.69 5.57
C ARG A 321 -8.13 -30.05 6.69
N ASP A 322 -9.26 -29.42 6.75
CA ASP A 322 -10.30 -29.66 7.75
C ASP A 322 -11.41 -30.53 7.16
N ALA A 323 -11.34 -31.84 7.41
CA ALA A 323 -12.29 -32.82 6.87
C ALA A 323 -13.76 -32.53 7.22
N ALA A 324 -14.05 -31.79 8.30
CA ALA A 324 -15.43 -31.44 8.70
C ALA A 324 -15.97 -30.32 7.80
N LEU A 325 -15.16 -29.34 7.44
CA LEU A 325 -15.53 -28.25 6.51
C LEU A 325 -15.56 -28.74 5.06
N GLU A 326 -14.55 -29.49 4.62
CA GLU A 326 -14.45 -30.01 3.27
C GLU A 326 -15.68 -30.83 2.85
N ARG A 327 -16.20 -31.64 3.77
CA ARG A 327 -17.42 -32.48 3.50
C ARG A 327 -18.70 -31.64 3.42
N ARG A 328 -18.70 -30.40 3.89
CA ARG A 328 -19.90 -29.54 3.98
C ARG A 328 -19.95 -28.48 2.89
N PHE A 329 -18.78 -28.07 2.39
CA PHE A 329 -18.68 -27.13 1.30
C PHE A 329 -18.52 -27.84 -0.04
N GLN A 330 -19.14 -27.26 -1.07
CA GLN A 330 -18.93 -27.66 -2.46
C GLN A 330 -18.11 -26.57 -3.16
N PRO A 331 -16.85 -26.84 -3.51
CA PRO A 331 -16.02 -25.83 -4.18
C PRO A 331 -16.43 -25.65 -5.64
N PHE A 332 -16.47 -24.39 -6.10
CA PHE A 332 -16.69 -23.96 -7.47
C PHE A 332 -15.59 -22.96 -7.86
N THR A 333 -14.91 -23.23 -8.97
CA THR A 333 -13.87 -22.32 -9.44
C THR A 333 -14.50 -21.18 -10.24
N VAL A 334 -14.17 -19.96 -9.84
CA VAL A 334 -14.51 -18.73 -10.54
C VAL A 334 -13.26 -18.27 -11.29
N ASN A 335 -13.28 -18.41 -12.60
CA ASN A 335 -12.17 -18.01 -13.46
C ASN A 335 -12.18 -16.50 -13.72
N GLU A 336 -11.02 -15.97 -14.09
CA GLU A 336 -10.89 -14.62 -14.61
C GLU A 336 -11.73 -14.51 -15.89
N PRO A 337 -12.58 -13.46 -16.07
CA PRO A 337 -13.35 -13.29 -17.28
C PRO A 337 -12.44 -12.99 -18.48
N THR A 338 -12.91 -13.34 -19.65
CA THR A 338 -12.24 -12.98 -20.91
C THR A 338 -12.26 -11.47 -21.15
N ALA A 339 -11.47 -11.00 -22.13
CA ALA A 339 -11.47 -9.58 -22.52
C ALA A 339 -12.87 -9.12 -22.97
N ASP A 340 -13.55 -9.92 -23.80
CA ASP A 340 -14.86 -9.58 -24.34
C ASP A 340 -15.94 -9.56 -23.25
N GLU A 341 -15.95 -10.54 -22.35
CA GLU A 341 -16.84 -10.54 -21.18
C GLU A 341 -16.57 -9.33 -20.28
N THR A 342 -15.30 -8.92 -20.11
CA THR A 342 -14.95 -7.75 -19.32
C THR A 342 -15.46 -6.46 -19.95
N VAL A 343 -15.36 -6.32 -21.28
CA VAL A 343 -15.96 -5.18 -22.00
C VAL A 343 -17.47 -5.16 -21.78
N GLU A 344 -18.14 -6.29 -21.85
CA GLU A 344 -19.59 -6.39 -21.58
C GLU A 344 -19.92 -6.01 -20.13
N ILE A 345 -19.13 -6.47 -19.14
CA ILE A 345 -19.28 -6.11 -17.73
C ILE A 345 -19.12 -4.60 -17.52
N LEU A 346 -18.11 -3.98 -18.13
CA LEU A 346 -17.88 -2.54 -18.01
C LEU A 346 -19.01 -1.74 -18.68
N THR A 347 -19.40 -2.11 -19.88
CA THR A 347 -20.43 -1.39 -20.65
C THR A 347 -21.79 -1.45 -20.00
N ASN A 348 -22.23 -2.64 -19.59
CA ASN A 348 -23.59 -2.84 -19.06
C ASN A 348 -23.65 -2.68 -17.51
N GLY A 349 -22.52 -2.85 -16.81
CA GLY A 349 -22.47 -2.81 -15.35
C GLY A 349 -21.97 -1.49 -14.75
N TYR A 350 -20.97 -0.87 -15.36
CA TYR A 350 -20.25 0.25 -14.76
C TYR A 350 -20.39 1.59 -15.51
N LEU A 351 -20.59 1.57 -16.84
CA LEU A 351 -20.60 2.75 -17.69
C LEU A 351 -21.47 3.88 -17.14
N LYS A 352 -22.78 3.65 -17.02
CA LYS A 352 -23.73 4.66 -16.51
C LYS A 352 -23.38 5.19 -15.13
N ARG A 353 -22.90 4.29 -14.25
CA ARG A 353 -22.52 4.66 -12.89
C ARG A 353 -21.32 5.61 -12.87
N PHE A 354 -20.33 5.37 -13.71
CA PHE A 354 -19.14 6.21 -13.77
C PHE A 354 -19.47 7.54 -14.44
N GLU A 355 -20.27 7.55 -15.48
CA GLU A 355 -20.76 8.78 -16.12
C GLU A 355 -21.55 9.65 -15.12
N GLU A 356 -22.49 9.05 -14.37
CA GLU A 356 -23.27 9.76 -13.34
C GLU A 356 -22.41 10.22 -12.18
N LYS A 357 -21.49 9.36 -11.67
CA LYS A 357 -20.64 9.65 -10.51
C LYS A 357 -19.66 10.78 -10.79
N HIS A 358 -19.04 10.77 -11.97
CA HIS A 358 -17.95 11.69 -12.32
C HIS A 358 -18.41 12.86 -13.22
N GLY A 359 -19.63 12.83 -13.74
CA GLY A 359 -20.14 13.85 -14.65
C GLY A 359 -19.40 13.89 -16.00
N VAL A 360 -18.97 12.74 -16.50
CA VAL A 360 -18.19 12.58 -17.73
C VAL A 360 -18.92 11.66 -18.72
N THR A 361 -18.55 11.72 -20.00
CA THR A 361 -19.00 10.76 -21.01
C THR A 361 -17.85 9.82 -21.35
N ILE A 362 -18.09 8.52 -21.43
CA ILE A 362 -17.05 7.51 -21.69
C ILE A 362 -17.17 6.99 -23.12
N ALA A 363 -16.12 7.21 -23.92
CA ALA A 363 -16.08 6.71 -25.29
C ALA A 363 -15.92 5.16 -25.31
N PRO A 364 -16.54 4.44 -26.25
CA PRO A 364 -16.40 2.98 -26.35
C PRO A 364 -14.95 2.52 -26.45
N GLU A 365 -14.10 3.28 -27.14
CA GLU A 365 -12.67 3.00 -27.28
C GLU A 365 -11.92 3.09 -25.94
N ALA A 366 -12.39 3.89 -25.00
CA ALA A 366 -11.83 3.98 -23.66
C ALA A 366 -12.05 2.69 -22.86
N ILE A 367 -13.23 2.06 -23.00
CA ILE A 367 -13.53 0.77 -22.37
C ILE A 367 -12.60 -0.33 -22.92
N GLN A 368 -12.47 -0.40 -24.24
CA GLN A 368 -11.59 -1.36 -24.90
C GLN A 368 -10.12 -1.13 -24.49
N ALA A 369 -9.69 0.14 -24.42
CA ALA A 369 -8.36 0.50 -23.97
C ALA A 369 -8.14 0.10 -22.49
N ALA A 370 -9.11 0.33 -21.60
CA ALA A 370 -9.01 -0.05 -20.20
C ALA A 370 -8.80 -1.57 -20.02
N VAL A 371 -9.53 -2.38 -20.79
CA VAL A 371 -9.40 -3.84 -20.75
C VAL A 371 -8.06 -4.28 -21.34
N SER A 372 -7.72 -3.88 -22.55
CA SER A 372 -6.53 -4.33 -23.26
C SER A 372 -5.23 -3.89 -22.58
N LEU A 373 -5.17 -2.64 -22.09
CA LEU A 373 -4.01 -2.11 -21.41
C LEU A 373 -3.85 -2.73 -20.01
N SER A 374 -4.94 -2.94 -19.27
CA SER A 374 -4.87 -3.62 -17.96
C SER A 374 -4.42 -5.07 -18.08
N ILE A 375 -4.84 -5.80 -19.12
CA ILE A 375 -4.34 -7.16 -19.40
C ILE A 375 -2.84 -7.14 -19.67
N ARG A 376 -2.39 -6.19 -20.50
CA ARG A 376 -1.01 -6.12 -20.96
C ARG A 376 -0.05 -5.66 -19.88
N PHE A 377 -0.44 -4.67 -19.05
CA PHE A 377 0.46 -3.93 -18.19
C PHE A 377 0.21 -4.14 -16.68
N MET A 378 -0.93 -4.75 -16.28
CA MET A 378 -1.27 -5.03 -14.88
C MET A 378 -1.48 -6.53 -14.68
N ARG A 379 -0.39 -7.30 -14.75
CA ARG A 379 -0.45 -8.78 -14.69
C ARG A 379 -0.61 -9.34 -13.28
N ASP A 380 -0.28 -8.56 -12.27
CA ASP A 380 -0.41 -8.88 -10.84
C ASP A 380 -1.85 -8.87 -10.35
N ARG A 381 -2.78 -8.28 -11.10
CA ARG A 381 -4.19 -8.17 -10.79
C ARG A 381 -5.06 -8.91 -11.81
N ARG A 382 -6.31 -9.19 -11.43
CA ARG A 382 -7.26 -9.93 -12.26
C ARG A 382 -8.37 -9.05 -12.82
N LEU A 383 -8.90 -9.47 -13.97
CA LEU A 383 -10.14 -8.92 -14.52
C LEU A 383 -11.34 -9.41 -13.68
N PRO A 384 -12.44 -8.64 -13.60
CA PRO A 384 -12.62 -7.31 -14.19
C PRO A 384 -12.04 -6.17 -13.35
N ASP A 385 -11.64 -6.44 -12.10
CA ASP A 385 -11.28 -5.44 -11.08
C ASP A 385 -10.23 -4.44 -11.58
N LYS A 386 -9.13 -4.92 -12.18
CA LYS A 386 -8.08 -4.05 -12.73
C LYS A 386 -8.57 -3.12 -13.85
N ALA A 387 -9.50 -3.56 -14.69
CA ALA A 387 -10.04 -2.73 -15.75
C ALA A 387 -11.08 -1.71 -15.24
N VAL A 388 -11.87 -2.11 -14.23
CA VAL A 388 -12.78 -1.22 -13.49
C VAL A 388 -11.99 -0.09 -12.82
N ASP A 389 -10.91 -0.42 -12.10
CA ASP A 389 -10.02 0.54 -11.42
C ASP A 389 -9.37 1.54 -12.39
N VAL A 390 -8.93 1.06 -13.56
CA VAL A 390 -8.33 1.92 -14.58
C VAL A 390 -9.35 2.89 -15.17
N LEU A 391 -10.57 2.42 -15.41
CA LEU A 391 -11.63 3.26 -15.97
C LEU A 391 -12.13 4.29 -14.95
N ASP A 392 -12.29 3.91 -13.66
CA ASP A 392 -12.67 4.85 -12.58
C ASP A 392 -11.60 5.95 -12.40
N GLU A 393 -10.31 5.59 -12.44
CA GLU A 393 -9.19 6.53 -12.39
C GLU A 393 -9.18 7.49 -13.59
N ALA A 394 -9.39 6.96 -14.80
CA ALA A 394 -9.47 7.78 -16.00
C ALA A 394 -10.64 8.79 -15.95
N CYS A 395 -11.78 8.37 -15.40
CA CYS A 395 -12.92 9.26 -15.17
C CYS A 395 -12.62 10.34 -14.14
N ALA A 396 -12.01 9.96 -13.00
CA ALA A 396 -11.66 10.89 -11.94
C ALA A 396 -10.65 11.95 -12.44
N ARG A 397 -9.69 11.56 -13.27
CA ARG A 397 -8.69 12.45 -13.84
C ARG A 397 -9.30 13.59 -14.67
N ILE A 398 -10.35 13.31 -15.44
CA ILE A 398 -11.07 14.34 -16.22
C ILE A 398 -12.01 15.15 -15.32
N ALA A 399 -12.65 14.51 -14.35
CA ALA A 399 -13.63 15.15 -13.48
C ALA A 399 -13.00 16.17 -12.50
N VAL A 400 -11.83 15.87 -11.91
CA VAL A 400 -11.21 16.71 -10.87
C VAL A 400 -10.87 18.12 -11.35
N PRO A 401 -10.24 18.36 -12.51
CA PRO A 401 -10.00 19.71 -13.03
C PRO A 401 -11.29 20.50 -13.26
N ILE A 402 -12.36 19.83 -13.70
CA ILE A 402 -13.67 20.45 -13.95
C ILE A 402 -14.35 20.86 -12.65
N LEU A 403 -14.28 20.01 -11.62
CA LEU A 403 -14.82 20.32 -10.28
C LEU A 403 -14.04 21.44 -9.58
N SER A 404 -12.79 21.67 -9.98
CA SER A 404 -11.90 22.72 -9.43
C SER A 404 -11.98 24.04 -10.21
N ALA A 405 -12.67 24.08 -11.38
CA ALA A 405 -12.84 25.28 -12.20
C ALA A 405 -13.76 26.30 -11.51
N GLN A 406 -13.46 27.59 -11.69
CA GLN A 406 -14.30 28.66 -11.14
C GLN A 406 -15.60 28.82 -11.95
N PRO A 407 -16.71 29.27 -11.33
CA PRO A 407 -17.95 29.51 -12.04
C PRO A 407 -17.76 30.56 -13.14
N GLY A 408 -17.77 30.12 -14.39
CA GLY A 408 -17.58 30.99 -15.56
C GLY A 408 -16.65 30.43 -16.66
N ASP A 409 -15.84 29.43 -16.33
CA ASP A 409 -15.02 28.73 -17.30
C ASP A 409 -15.89 27.82 -18.19
N LYS A 410 -15.76 27.97 -19.50
CA LYS A 410 -16.44 27.09 -20.47
C LYS A 410 -15.84 25.69 -20.34
N THR A 411 -16.51 24.79 -19.63
CA THR A 411 -16.20 23.37 -19.61
C THR A 411 -16.68 22.74 -20.91
N GLU A 412 -15.75 22.35 -21.76
CA GLU A 412 -16.04 21.42 -22.87
C GLU A 412 -16.54 20.10 -22.28
N ALA A 413 -17.42 19.40 -23.02
CA ALA A 413 -17.95 18.12 -22.59
C ALA A 413 -16.81 17.16 -22.25
N ALA A 414 -16.73 16.75 -20.97
CA ALA A 414 -15.68 15.90 -20.44
C ALA A 414 -15.80 14.48 -21.01
N VAL A 415 -15.06 14.17 -22.05
CA VAL A 415 -15.07 12.86 -22.70
C VAL A 415 -13.81 12.08 -22.30
N VAL A 416 -14.01 10.90 -21.70
CA VAL A 416 -12.93 9.95 -21.41
C VAL A 416 -12.61 9.19 -22.68
N THR A 417 -11.45 9.46 -23.26
CA THR A 417 -10.94 8.82 -24.48
C THR A 417 -9.92 7.71 -24.16
N ALA A 418 -9.53 6.93 -25.15
CA ALA A 418 -8.47 5.92 -25.01
C ALA A 418 -7.14 6.54 -24.59
N ASP A 419 -6.86 7.80 -24.92
CA ASP A 419 -5.63 8.51 -24.51
C ASP A 419 -5.62 8.79 -23.01
N VAL A 420 -6.74 9.21 -22.44
CA VAL A 420 -6.89 9.43 -21.01
C VAL A 420 -6.69 8.12 -20.24
N VAL A 421 -7.24 7.02 -20.75
CA VAL A 421 -7.02 5.68 -20.17
C VAL A 421 -5.55 5.29 -20.24
N ARG A 422 -4.86 5.55 -21.36
CA ARG A 422 -3.41 5.31 -21.47
C ARG A 422 -2.62 6.08 -20.41
N GLN A 423 -2.96 7.35 -20.21
CA GLN A 423 -2.31 8.17 -19.18
C GLN A 423 -2.57 7.64 -17.77
N ALA A 424 -3.81 7.23 -17.45
CA ALA A 424 -4.14 6.64 -16.15
C ALA A 424 -3.36 5.34 -15.89
N VAL A 425 -3.22 4.48 -16.90
CA VAL A 425 -2.41 3.26 -16.79
C VAL A 425 -0.93 3.61 -16.66
N ALA A 426 -0.43 4.60 -17.41
CA ALA A 426 0.97 5.05 -17.35
C ALA A 426 1.34 5.52 -15.93
N GLU A 427 0.53 6.33 -15.29
CA GLU A 427 0.77 6.79 -13.91
C GLU A 427 0.71 5.65 -12.90
N LYS A 428 -0.28 4.76 -13.04
CA LYS A 428 -0.49 3.64 -12.11
C LYS A 428 0.60 2.58 -12.19
N THR A 429 1.18 2.40 -13.37
CA THR A 429 2.22 1.41 -13.62
C THR A 429 3.63 1.98 -13.68
N GLY A 430 3.78 3.29 -13.75
CA GLY A 430 5.06 3.97 -14.00
C GLY A 430 5.61 3.78 -15.41
N ILE A 431 4.76 3.33 -16.36
CA ILE A 431 5.14 3.04 -17.74
C ILE A 431 4.78 4.24 -18.62
N PRO A 432 5.68 4.81 -19.39
CA PRO A 432 5.32 5.74 -20.45
C PRO A 432 4.55 4.97 -21.54
N LEU A 433 3.22 4.98 -21.46
CA LEU A 433 2.32 4.31 -22.42
C LEU A 433 1.91 5.20 -23.59
N ALA A 434 2.68 6.25 -23.89
CA ALA A 434 2.52 6.91 -25.16
C ALA A 434 2.57 5.83 -26.25
N GLN A 435 1.52 5.68 -27.05
CA GLN A 435 1.66 4.92 -28.30
C GLN A 435 2.87 5.49 -29.01
N MET A 436 3.59 4.66 -29.79
CA MET A 436 4.58 5.19 -30.72
C MET A 436 3.91 6.24 -31.59
N THR A 437 3.79 7.45 -31.07
CA THR A 437 3.48 8.64 -31.84
C THR A 437 4.62 8.85 -32.83
N GLU A 438 4.40 9.55 -33.90
CA GLU A 438 5.50 9.89 -34.83
C GLU A 438 6.71 10.45 -34.05
N GLY A 439 6.48 11.26 -33.01
CA GLY A 439 7.55 11.78 -32.13
C GLY A 439 8.29 10.68 -31.33
N GLU A 440 7.63 9.60 -30.91
CA GLU A 440 8.32 8.51 -30.20
C GLU A 440 9.13 7.61 -31.16
N ARG A 441 8.68 7.49 -32.40
CA ARG A 441 9.48 6.86 -33.46
C ARG A 441 10.73 7.66 -33.77
N GLU A 442 10.62 9.00 -33.87
CA GLU A 442 11.77 9.89 -34.05
C GLU A 442 12.72 9.83 -32.86
N LEU A 443 12.21 9.82 -31.62
CA LEU A 443 13.01 9.65 -30.42
C LEU A 443 13.78 8.31 -30.43
N LEU A 444 13.13 7.20 -30.76
CA LEU A 444 13.79 5.89 -30.85
C LEU A 444 14.80 5.82 -31.98
N VAL A 445 14.56 6.49 -33.11
CA VAL A 445 15.54 6.61 -34.19
C VAL A 445 16.76 7.42 -33.72
N GLY A 446 16.56 8.51 -32.95
CA GLY A 446 17.60 9.35 -32.39
C GLY A 446 18.28 8.80 -31.11
N MET A 447 17.83 7.63 -30.60
CA MET A 447 18.31 7.03 -29.34
C MET A 447 19.84 6.90 -29.28
N ALA A 448 20.45 6.37 -30.36
CA ALA A 448 21.90 6.18 -30.39
C ALA A 448 22.64 7.49 -30.23
N ASP A 449 22.21 8.54 -30.91
CA ASP A 449 22.86 9.86 -30.87
C ASP A 449 22.70 10.57 -29.54
N GLN A 450 21.54 10.41 -28.89
CA GLN A 450 21.33 10.96 -27.54
C GLN A 450 22.21 10.24 -26.51
N ILE A 451 22.32 8.91 -26.58
CA ILE A 451 23.19 8.16 -25.66
C ILE A 451 24.66 8.50 -25.91
N LYS A 452 25.10 8.65 -27.18
CA LYS A 452 26.50 9.05 -27.53
C LYS A 452 26.90 10.38 -26.95
N ARG A 453 25.99 11.33 -26.76
CA ARG A 453 26.28 12.61 -26.10
C ARG A 453 26.75 12.46 -24.66
N ARG A 454 26.27 11.40 -24.00
CA ARG A 454 26.59 11.11 -22.59
C ARG A 454 27.69 10.06 -22.44
N VAL A 455 27.74 9.08 -23.33
CA VAL A 455 28.70 7.96 -23.29
C VAL A 455 29.73 8.13 -24.39
N ILE A 456 30.86 8.73 -24.04
CA ILE A 456 31.92 9.07 -24.97
C ILE A 456 32.80 7.86 -25.30
N GLY A 457 33.21 7.74 -26.55
CA GLY A 457 34.19 6.76 -27.03
C GLY A 457 33.67 5.33 -27.19
N GLN A 458 32.33 5.15 -27.12
CA GLN A 458 31.70 3.82 -27.22
C GLN A 458 30.55 3.78 -28.25
N ASP A 459 30.76 4.42 -29.41
CA ASP A 459 29.70 4.62 -30.44
C ASP A 459 29.05 3.32 -30.87
N LYS A 460 29.83 2.26 -31.14
CA LYS A 460 29.32 0.93 -31.52
C LYS A 460 28.48 0.30 -30.44
N ALA A 461 28.85 0.48 -29.16
CA ALA A 461 28.08 -0.05 -28.06
C ALA A 461 26.73 0.68 -27.94
N CYS A 462 26.69 2.01 -28.09
CA CYS A 462 25.48 2.81 -28.09
C CYS A 462 24.54 2.39 -29.24
N GLU A 463 25.07 2.19 -30.45
CA GLU A 463 24.30 1.72 -31.61
C GLU A 463 23.72 0.32 -31.39
N SER A 464 24.51 -0.61 -30.83
CA SER A 464 24.06 -1.98 -30.57
C SER A 464 22.93 -2.01 -29.54
N VAL A 465 23.01 -1.20 -28.48
CA VAL A 465 21.94 -1.06 -27.48
C VAL A 465 20.69 -0.48 -28.12
N ALA A 466 20.81 0.60 -28.90
CA ALA A 466 19.70 1.23 -29.59
C ALA A 466 18.99 0.25 -30.55
N GLN A 467 19.73 -0.51 -31.34
CA GLN A 467 19.19 -1.52 -32.25
C GLN A 467 18.44 -2.64 -31.51
N ALA A 468 18.96 -3.10 -30.36
CA ALA A 468 18.28 -4.13 -29.55
C ALA A 468 16.95 -3.61 -29.00
N VAL A 469 16.94 -2.38 -28.49
CA VAL A 469 15.72 -1.74 -27.98
C VAL A 469 14.72 -1.48 -29.12
N GLN A 470 15.16 -0.97 -30.26
CA GLN A 470 14.33 -0.72 -31.44
C GLN A 470 13.64 -2.02 -31.92
N ARG A 471 14.38 -3.14 -32.01
CA ARG A 471 13.80 -4.45 -32.38
C ARG A 471 12.71 -4.89 -31.41
N ALA A 472 12.94 -4.72 -30.11
CA ALA A 472 11.98 -5.09 -29.09
C ALA A 472 10.70 -4.22 -29.16
N ARG A 473 10.86 -2.91 -29.34
CA ARG A 473 9.74 -1.95 -29.48
C ARG A 473 8.96 -2.12 -30.78
N ALA A 474 9.63 -2.54 -31.84
CA ALA A 474 8.97 -2.87 -33.10
C ALA A 474 8.14 -4.18 -33.06
N GLY A 475 8.09 -4.87 -31.90
CA GLY A 475 7.34 -6.12 -31.74
C GLY A 475 7.99 -7.36 -32.37
N LEU A 476 9.25 -7.28 -32.76
CA LEU A 476 10.01 -8.38 -33.40
C LEU A 476 10.68 -9.32 -32.41
N LYS A 477 10.36 -9.22 -31.11
CA LYS A 477 10.84 -10.14 -30.07
C LYS A 477 9.79 -11.19 -29.71
N ALA A 478 10.22 -12.32 -29.12
CA ALA A 478 9.31 -13.30 -28.54
C ALA A 478 8.56 -12.66 -27.33
N PRO A 479 7.23 -12.85 -27.21
CA PRO A 479 6.39 -12.10 -26.24
C PRO A 479 6.75 -12.36 -24.76
N ASN A 480 7.34 -13.53 -24.47
CA ASN A 480 7.65 -13.95 -23.11
C ASN A 480 9.11 -13.69 -22.68
N ARG A 481 9.95 -13.11 -23.54
CA ARG A 481 11.37 -12.83 -23.21
C ARG A 481 11.54 -11.38 -22.73
N PRO A 482 12.61 -11.08 -21.96
CA PRO A 482 12.98 -9.69 -21.63
C PRO A 482 13.14 -8.82 -22.88
N VAL A 483 13.11 -7.48 -22.72
CA VAL A 483 13.30 -6.53 -23.84
C VAL A 483 14.56 -6.85 -24.63
N ALA A 484 15.68 -7.01 -23.94
CA ALA A 484 16.91 -7.60 -24.46
C ALA A 484 17.80 -8.07 -23.31
N VAL A 485 18.73 -8.97 -23.60
CA VAL A 485 19.75 -9.46 -22.68
C VAL A 485 21.12 -9.18 -23.31
N LEU A 486 21.81 -8.15 -22.82
CA LEU A 486 23.03 -7.61 -23.38
C LEU A 486 24.24 -7.89 -22.46
N LEU A 487 25.32 -8.42 -22.98
CA LEU A 487 26.56 -8.59 -22.23
C LEU A 487 27.61 -7.55 -22.66
N PHE A 488 27.99 -6.68 -21.73
CA PHE A 488 29.04 -5.67 -21.92
C PHE A 488 30.39 -6.20 -21.46
N VAL A 489 31.33 -6.32 -22.38
CA VAL A 489 32.65 -6.91 -22.14
C VAL A 489 33.74 -5.86 -22.32
N GLY A 490 34.68 -5.79 -21.39
CA GLY A 490 35.83 -4.89 -21.52
C GLY A 490 36.42 -4.49 -20.17
N PRO A 491 37.50 -3.68 -20.16
CA PRO A 491 38.17 -3.24 -18.95
C PRO A 491 37.26 -2.49 -17.97
N THR A 492 37.70 -2.34 -16.73
CA THR A 492 37.02 -1.49 -15.76
C THR A 492 37.19 0.01 -16.11
N GLY A 493 36.20 0.83 -15.79
CA GLY A 493 36.31 2.29 -15.95
C GLY A 493 36.06 2.82 -17.37
N ILE A 494 35.59 2.03 -18.33
CA ILE A 494 35.31 2.42 -19.72
C ILE A 494 33.81 2.68 -19.99
N SER A 495 33.08 3.20 -19.02
CA SER A 495 31.67 3.65 -19.14
C SER A 495 30.61 2.56 -19.32
N LYS A 496 30.86 1.26 -18.99
CA LYS A 496 29.84 0.19 -19.07
C LYS A 496 28.60 0.53 -18.22
N THR A 497 28.79 0.88 -16.97
CA THR A 497 27.70 1.26 -16.05
C THR A 497 27.03 2.58 -16.46
N GLU A 498 27.79 3.52 -17.06
CA GLU A 498 27.25 4.78 -17.54
C GLU A 498 26.33 4.59 -18.76
N LEU A 499 26.66 3.65 -19.65
CA LEU A 499 25.77 3.29 -20.77
C LEU A 499 24.45 2.67 -20.25
N ALA A 500 24.50 1.86 -19.19
CA ALA A 500 23.29 1.31 -18.56
C ALA A 500 22.41 2.42 -17.96
N LYS A 501 23.01 3.40 -17.27
CA LYS A 501 22.30 4.56 -16.72
C LYS A 501 21.70 5.44 -17.82
N ALA A 502 22.49 5.73 -18.86
CA ALA A 502 22.02 6.52 -20.00
C ALA A 502 20.81 5.83 -20.69
N THR A 503 20.87 4.50 -20.82
CA THR A 503 19.77 3.71 -21.37
C THR A 503 18.53 3.76 -20.47
N ALA A 504 18.68 3.66 -19.15
CA ALA A 504 17.57 3.77 -18.19
C ALA A 504 16.94 5.16 -18.23
N SER A 505 17.75 6.20 -18.24
CA SER A 505 17.30 7.60 -18.36
C SER A 505 16.54 7.85 -19.67
N PHE A 506 17.02 7.29 -20.77
CA PHE A 506 16.35 7.43 -22.07
C PHE A 506 15.01 6.68 -22.14
N LEU A 507 14.96 5.45 -21.64
CA LEU A 507 13.77 4.59 -21.76
C LEU A 507 12.68 4.91 -20.76
N PHE A 508 13.05 5.40 -19.57
CA PHE A 508 12.16 5.52 -18.41
C PHE A 508 12.21 6.90 -17.75
N ASP A 509 12.82 7.90 -18.40
CA ASP A 509 13.00 9.28 -17.89
C ASP A 509 13.63 9.39 -16.50
N SER A 510 14.26 8.30 -16.02
CA SER A 510 14.86 8.25 -14.69
C SER A 510 16.01 7.27 -14.61
N GLU A 511 17.14 7.72 -14.08
CA GLU A 511 18.23 6.80 -13.72
C GLU A 511 17.85 5.86 -12.55
N ARG A 512 16.82 6.22 -11.76
CA ARG A 512 16.32 5.38 -10.66
C ARG A 512 15.58 4.14 -11.16
N ALA A 513 15.17 4.13 -12.42
CA ALA A 513 14.60 2.95 -13.08
C ALA A 513 15.66 1.88 -13.41
N MET A 514 16.84 1.94 -12.78
CA MET A 514 17.89 0.95 -12.89
C MET A 514 18.07 0.19 -11.58
N LEU A 515 17.85 -1.14 -11.64
CA LEU A 515 18.15 -2.06 -10.55
C LEU A 515 19.59 -2.58 -10.74
N ARG A 516 20.51 -2.23 -9.85
CA ARG A 516 21.87 -2.72 -9.88
C ARG A 516 22.09 -3.85 -8.89
N ILE A 517 22.60 -4.97 -9.36
CA ILE A 517 22.96 -6.16 -8.55
C ILE A 517 24.43 -6.47 -8.81
N ASP A 518 25.25 -6.42 -7.76
CA ASP A 518 26.66 -6.79 -7.83
C ASP A 518 26.80 -8.30 -7.64
N MET A 519 27.20 -8.99 -8.69
CA MET A 519 27.30 -10.44 -8.72
C MET A 519 28.46 -10.97 -7.89
N SER A 520 29.40 -10.13 -7.47
CA SER A 520 30.45 -10.51 -6.51
C SER A 520 29.90 -10.88 -5.12
N ALA A 521 28.69 -10.38 -4.78
CA ALA A 521 27.97 -10.76 -3.56
C ALA A 521 27.25 -12.12 -3.65
N PHE A 522 27.30 -12.77 -4.82
CA PHE A 522 26.58 -14.02 -5.15
C PHE A 522 27.54 -15.14 -5.61
N MET A 523 28.68 -15.22 -4.97
CA MET A 523 29.70 -16.25 -5.24
C MET A 523 29.37 -17.62 -4.63
N GLU A 524 28.43 -17.67 -3.70
CA GLU A 524 28.07 -18.90 -2.97
C GLU A 524 26.65 -19.37 -3.32
N LYS A 525 26.44 -20.70 -3.35
CA LYS A 525 25.17 -21.32 -3.74
C LYS A 525 23.96 -20.83 -2.96
N HIS A 526 24.09 -20.65 -1.65
CA HIS A 526 22.97 -20.25 -0.80
C HIS A 526 22.53 -18.81 -1.00
N THR A 527 23.30 -18.00 -1.71
CA THR A 527 22.95 -16.58 -1.97
C THR A 527 21.80 -16.42 -2.97
N VAL A 528 21.40 -17.48 -3.69
CA VAL A 528 20.23 -17.50 -4.58
C VAL A 528 18.97 -17.01 -3.83
N SER A 529 18.80 -17.40 -2.55
CA SER A 529 17.67 -16.95 -1.73
C SER A 529 17.59 -15.44 -1.56
N ARG A 530 18.70 -14.71 -1.63
CA ARG A 530 18.70 -13.24 -1.57
C ARG A 530 18.08 -12.62 -2.83
N LEU A 531 18.13 -13.29 -3.98
CA LEU A 531 17.52 -12.79 -5.22
C LEU A 531 16.01 -13.04 -5.26
N ILE A 532 15.55 -14.20 -4.78
CA ILE A 532 14.15 -14.64 -4.87
C ILE A 532 13.38 -14.60 -3.54
N GLY A 533 14.05 -14.25 -2.44
CA GLY A 533 13.50 -14.33 -1.07
C GLY A 533 13.76 -15.66 -0.39
N SER A 534 13.66 -15.69 0.93
CA SER A 534 13.86 -16.90 1.75
C SER A 534 12.57 -17.72 1.84
N PRO A 535 12.65 -19.05 1.77
CA PRO A 535 11.48 -19.91 1.97
C PRO A 535 10.85 -19.74 3.36
N PRO A 536 9.55 -20.04 3.54
CA PRO A 536 8.90 -20.05 4.84
C PRO A 536 9.64 -20.91 5.86
N GLY A 537 9.89 -20.38 7.06
CA GLY A 537 10.60 -21.05 8.14
C GLY A 537 12.10 -20.73 8.25
N TYR A 538 12.66 -19.95 7.35
CA TYR A 538 14.04 -19.45 7.43
C TYR A 538 14.07 -17.98 7.90
N VAL A 539 15.18 -17.58 8.54
CA VAL A 539 15.41 -16.18 8.95
C VAL A 539 15.40 -15.28 7.71
N GLY A 540 14.66 -14.16 7.77
CA GLY A 540 14.52 -13.23 6.65
C GLY A 540 13.41 -13.61 5.64
N HIS A 541 12.50 -14.54 5.98
CA HIS A 541 11.39 -14.96 5.11
C HIS A 541 10.41 -13.82 4.79
N ASP A 542 10.33 -12.80 5.65
CA ASP A 542 9.50 -11.61 5.41
C ASP A 542 10.13 -10.62 4.43
N GLU A 543 11.44 -10.70 4.24
CA GLU A 543 12.14 -9.84 3.28
C GLU A 543 11.88 -10.28 1.85
N GLU A 544 11.62 -9.30 0.98
CA GLU A 544 11.49 -9.56 -0.45
C GLU A 544 12.84 -9.82 -1.10
N GLY A 545 12.86 -10.68 -2.13
CA GLY A 545 14.07 -10.92 -2.90
C GLY A 545 14.58 -9.65 -3.59
N GLN A 546 15.90 -9.48 -3.64
CA GLN A 546 16.57 -8.30 -4.24
C GLN A 546 16.28 -8.14 -5.75
N LEU A 547 15.91 -9.20 -6.44
CA LEU A 547 15.50 -9.18 -7.84
C LEU A 547 13.98 -9.19 -7.97
N THR A 548 13.30 -10.14 -7.31
CA THR A 548 11.86 -10.34 -7.45
C THR A 548 11.06 -9.19 -6.87
N GLY A 549 11.43 -8.63 -5.72
CA GLY A 549 10.73 -7.52 -5.08
C GLY A 549 10.66 -6.26 -5.97
N PRO A 550 11.80 -5.72 -6.45
CA PRO A 550 11.78 -4.59 -7.38
C PRO A 550 11.05 -4.88 -8.70
N LEU A 551 11.20 -6.08 -9.29
CA LEU A 551 10.50 -6.44 -10.53
C LEU A 551 8.97 -6.53 -10.33
N HIS A 552 8.49 -6.94 -9.16
CA HIS A 552 7.06 -6.89 -8.83
C HIS A 552 6.52 -5.45 -8.78
N ARG A 553 7.28 -4.53 -8.19
CA ARG A 553 6.86 -3.13 -8.07
C ARG A 553 7.03 -2.34 -9.36
N SER A 554 8.08 -2.66 -10.13
CA SER A 554 8.47 -1.90 -11.33
C SER A 554 9.07 -2.84 -12.37
N PRO A 555 8.22 -3.52 -13.17
CA PRO A 555 8.67 -4.46 -14.19
C PRO A 555 9.36 -3.77 -15.39
N TYR A 556 9.22 -2.44 -15.50
CA TYR A 556 9.84 -1.60 -16.52
C TYR A 556 11.10 -0.96 -15.95
N CYS A 557 12.21 -1.65 -16.08
CA CYS A 557 13.48 -1.19 -15.54
C CYS A 557 14.65 -1.74 -16.35
N VAL A 558 15.82 -1.15 -16.14
CA VAL A 558 17.09 -1.75 -16.55
C VAL A 558 17.65 -2.54 -15.38
N VAL A 559 17.85 -3.82 -15.55
CA VAL A 559 18.53 -4.67 -14.55
C VAL A 559 20.00 -4.80 -14.94
N LEU A 560 20.86 -4.18 -14.14
CA LEU A 560 22.30 -4.26 -14.31
C LEU A 560 22.89 -5.34 -13.39
N LEU A 561 23.39 -6.42 -13.99
CA LEU A 561 24.14 -7.48 -13.30
C LEU A 561 25.65 -7.19 -13.47
N ASP A 562 26.27 -6.65 -12.43
CA ASP A 562 27.66 -6.22 -12.49
C ASP A 562 28.61 -7.39 -12.14
N GLU A 563 29.71 -7.56 -12.91
CA GLU A 563 30.73 -8.61 -12.74
C GLU A 563 30.17 -10.04 -12.78
N VAL A 564 29.36 -10.35 -13.81
CA VAL A 564 28.60 -11.62 -13.93
C VAL A 564 29.48 -12.87 -13.91
N GLU A 565 30.75 -12.77 -14.30
CA GLU A 565 31.74 -13.87 -14.24
C GLU A 565 32.05 -14.34 -12.80
N LYS A 566 31.73 -13.54 -11.79
CA LYS A 566 31.95 -13.91 -10.39
C LYS A 566 30.82 -14.68 -9.74
N ALA A 567 29.66 -14.72 -10.41
CA ALA A 567 28.49 -15.38 -9.87
C ALA A 567 28.66 -16.91 -9.79
N HIS A 568 28.06 -17.51 -8.75
CA HIS A 568 27.96 -18.97 -8.67
C HIS A 568 27.15 -19.53 -9.84
N PRO A 569 27.50 -20.70 -10.39
CA PRO A 569 26.75 -21.32 -11.50
C PRO A 569 25.25 -21.48 -11.26
N ASP A 570 24.83 -21.79 -10.04
CA ASP A 570 23.40 -21.92 -9.71
C ASP A 570 22.65 -20.57 -9.79
N VAL A 571 23.32 -19.46 -9.53
CA VAL A 571 22.77 -18.12 -9.74
C VAL A 571 22.59 -17.83 -11.22
N LEU A 572 23.57 -18.22 -12.05
CA LEU A 572 23.45 -18.11 -13.51
C LEU A 572 22.31 -18.98 -14.07
N ASN A 573 22.09 -20.17 -13.51
CA ASN A 573 20.98 -21.04 -13.89
C ASN A 573 19.60 -20.39 -13.60
N LEU A 574 19.48 -19.60 -12.51
CA LEU A 574 18.27 -18.82 -12.21
C LEU A 574 17.99 -17.80 -13.34
N PHE A 575 19.02 -17.11 -13.80
CA PHE A 575 18.88 -16.13 -14.88
C PHE A 575 18.54 -16.78 -16.22
N LEU A 576 18.92 -18.03 -16.47
CA LEU A 576 18.49 -18.74 -17.67
C LEU A 576 16.97 -18.80 -17.78
N GLN A 577 16.28 -19.11 -16.66
CA GLN A 577 14.81 -19.11 -16.62
C GLN A 577 14.25 -17.71 -16.92
N VAL A 578 14.83 -16.67 -16.33
CA VAL A 578 14.40 -15.28 -16.59
C VAL A 578 14.56 -14.90 -18.05
N PHE A 579 15.69 -15.25 -18.66
CA PHE A 579 16.01 -14.88 -20.06
C PHE A 579 15.17 -15.67 -21.08
N GLU A 580 14.65 -16.84 -20.70
CA GLU A 580 13.82 -17.67 -21.57
C GLU A 580 12.33 -17.38 -21.41
N ASP A 581 11.85 -17.42 -20.17
CA ASP A 581 10.43 -17.30 -19.82
C ASP A 581 9.99 -15.87 -19.50
N GLY A 582 10.93 -14.94 -19.31
CA GLY A 582 10.68 -13.55 -18.89
C GLY A 582 9.96 -13.43 -17.56
N ARG A 583 10.06 -14.44 -16.71
CA ARG A 583 9.40 -14.48 -15.40
C ARG A 583 10.24 -15.22 -14.37
N LEU A 584 10.03 -14.88 -13.11
CA LEU A 584 10.71 -15.51 -12.00
C LEU A 584 9.75 -15.66 -10.82
N THR A 585 9.63 -16.87 -10.28
CA THR A 585 8.79 -17.13 -9.12
C THR A 585 9.60 -16.93 -7.83
N ASP A 586 9.08 -16.12 -6.90
CA ASP A 586 9.71 -15.91 -5.60
C ASP A 586 9.47 -17.11 -4.66
N ALA A 587 10.15 -17.10 -3.51
CA ALA A 587 10.01 -18.15 -2.50
C ALA A 587 8.61 -18.22 -1.84
N LYS A 588 7.77 -17.17 -2.02
CA LYS A 588 6.38 -17.10 -1.57
C LYS A 588 5.39 -17.58 -2.64
N GLY A 589 5.88 -18.04 -3.81
CA GLY A 589 5.06 -18.52 -4.93
C GLY A 589 4.50 -17.40 -5.82
N ARG A 590 4.89 -16.15 -5.64
CA ARG A 590 4.49 -15.03 -6.50
C ARG A 590 5.41 -14.97 -7.71
N THR A 591 4.86 -14.70 -8.87
CA THR A 591 5.64 -14.63 -10.12
C THR A 591 5.91 -13.17 -10.49
N ALA A 592 7.20 -12.79 -10.51
CA ALA A 592 7.65 -11.49 -11.02
C ALA A 592 7.78 -11.54 -12.56
N ASP A 593 7.24 -10.54 -13.24
CA ASP A 593 7.32 -10.38 -14.69
C ASP A 593 8.56 -9.57 -15.07
N ALA A 594 9.49 -10.17 -15.80
CA ALA A 594 10.69 -9.53 -16.32
C ALA A 594 10.63 -9.30 -17.84
N SER A 595 9.48 -9.57 -18.50
CA SER A 595 9.35 -9.46 -19.96
C SER A 595 9.53 -8.03 -20.47
N ASN A 596 9.33 -7.04 -19.62
CA ASN A 596 9.47 -5.62 -19.92
C ASN A 596 10.81 -5.02 -19.40
N ALA A 597 11.62 -5.82 -18.72
CA ALA A 597 12.93 -5.40 -18.23
C ALA A 597 14.02 -5.56 -19.32
N LEU A 598 14.97 -4.63 -19.32
CA LEU A 598 16.19 -4.73 -20.13
C LEU A 598 17.32 -5.23 -19.22
N PHE A 599 17.89 -6.40 -19.53
CA PHE A 599 19.02 -6.95 -18.78
C PHE A 599 20.34 -6.54 -19.42
N ILE A 600 21.19 -5.92 -18.63
CA ILE A 600 22.56 -5.56 -18.99
C ILE A 600 23.49 -6.28 -18.01
N LEU A 601 24.33 -7.13 -18.53
CA LEU A 601 25.34 -7.86 -17.80
C LEU A 601 26.68 -7.19 -18.05
N THR A 602 27.53 -6.99 -17.04
CA THR A 602 28.90 -6.53 -17.27
C THR A 602 29.90 -7.62 -16.94
N SER A 603 30.97 -7.66 -17.72
CA SER A 603 32.08 -8.57 -17.48
C SER A 603 33.41 -7.89 -17.77
N ASN A 604 34.43 -8.28 -17.02
CA ASN A 604 35.81 -7.86 -17.21
C ASN A 604 36.63 -8.91 -17.97
N LEU A 605 35.97 -9.92 -18.56
CA LEU A 605 36.61 -10.93 -19.41
C LEU A 605 37.22 -10.27 -20.68
N GLY A 606 38.23 -10.89 -21.25
CA GLY A 606 38.91 -10.38 -22.44
C GLY A 606 39.95 -9.28 -22.17
N GLN A 607 40.23 -8.98 -20.91
CA GLN A 607 41.44 -8.22 -20.59
C GLN A 607 42.66 -9.09 -20.90
N THR A 608 43.47 -8.70 -21.88
CA THR A 608 44.81 -9.21 -22.03
C THR A 608 45.59 -8.80 -20.78
N ARG A 609 45.70 -9.69 -19.78
CA ARG A 609 46.75 -9.55 -18.80
C ARG A 609 48.05 -9.56 -19.57
N SER A 610 48.69 -8.42 -19.74
CA SER A 610 50.11 -8.37 -19.94
C SER A 610 50.73 -9.11 -18.75
N ARG A 611 50.88 -10.40 -18.88
CA ARG A 611 51.78 -11.18 -18.03
C ARG A 611 53.15 -10.51 -18.22
N LEU A 612 53.57 -9.74 -17.28
CA LEU A 612 54.97 -9.53 -17.04
C LEU A 612 55.58 -10.93 -16.89
N ALA A 613 55.99 -11.52 -18.01
CA ALA A 613 56.86 -12.67 -18.03
C ALA A 613 58.18 -12.19 -17.45
N ILE A 614 58.35 -12.39 -16.14
CA ILE A 614 59.66 -12.41 -15.51
C ILE A 614 60.31 -13.71 -16.01
N GLY A 615 61.03 -13.64 -17.11
CA GLY A 615 61.71 -14.77 -17.69
C GLY A 615 62.30 -14.41 -19.07
N PHE A 616 63.59 -14.48 -19.20
CA PHE A 616 64.40 -14.24 -20.39
C PHE A 616 63.82 -14.99 -21.62
N GLY A 617 63.44 -14.27 -22.66
CA GLY A 617 63.08 -14.78 -23.94
C GLY A 617 62.12 -13.86 -24.69
N GLN A 618 62.64 -12.97 -25.54
CA GLN A 618 61.87 -12.30 -26.56
C GLN A 618 61.25 -13.31 -27.52
N VAL A 619 59.91 -13.37 -27.51
CA VAL A 619 59.16 -13.77 -28.71
C VAL A 619 58.17 -12.64 -28.95
N ALA A 620 58.57 -11.73 -29.82
CA ALA A 620 57.66 -10.81 -30.48
C ALA A 620 56.82 -11.66 -31.46
N GLY A 621 55.64 -12.03 -31.00
CA GLY A 621 54.58 -12.58 -31.85
C GLY A 621 53.35 -11.72 -31.55
N ASP A 622 52.90 -10.94 -32.50
CA ASP A 622 51.60 -10.32 -32.60
C ASP A 622 50.55 -11.46 -32.64
N GLU A 623 50.29 -12.07 -31.49
CA GLU A 623 49.05 -12.87 -31.38
C GLU A 623 47.88 -11.90 -31.32
N PRO A 624 46.89 -12.01 -32.24
CA PRO A 624 45.72 -11.17 -32.23
C PRO A 624 45.04 -11.33 -30.88
N SER A 625 44.72 -10.24 -30.21
CA SER A 625 43.93 -10.23 -28.99
C SER A 625 42.76 -11.21 -29.14
N PRO A 626 42.51 -12.13 -28.20
CA PRO A 626 41.42 -13.08 -28.33
C PRO A 626 40.13 -12.31 -28.53
N ASN A 627 39.37 -12.64 -29.56
CA ASN A 627 38.08 -12.04 -29.84
C ASN A 627 37.25 -12.03 -28.53
N PRO A 628 36.77 -10.87 -28.05
CA PRO A 628 36.00 -10.81 -26.80
C PRO A 628 34.88 -11.84 -26.71
N GLU A 629 34.29 -12.19 -27.85
CA GLU A 629 33.27 -13.21 -27.96
C GLU A 629 33.81 -14.62 -27.64
N GLN A 630 35.03 -14.95 -28.06
CA GLN A 630 35.66 -16.23 -27.72
C GLN A 630 36.00 -16.34 -26.24
N ALA A 631 36.43 -15.24 -25.61
CA ALA A 631 36.67 -15.19 -24.18
C ALA A 631 35.38 -15.43 -23.37
N VAL A 632 34.27 -14.88 -23.82
CA VAL A 632 32.94 -15.11 -23.22
C VAL A 632 32.49 -16.55 -23.42
N ARG A 633 32.62 -17.10 -24.63
CA ARG A 633 32.25 -18.51 -24.94
C ARG A 633 33.03 -19.53 -24.11
N SER A 634 34.30 -19.22 -23.78
CA SER A 634 35.10 -20.10 -22.91
C SER A 634 34.78 -19.99 -21.43
N ALA A 635 34.24 -18.86 -20.99
CA ALA A 635 33.95 -18.57 -19.57
C ALA A 635 32.54 -19.02 -19.14
N PHE A 636 31.57 -18.94 -20.04
CA PHE A 636 30.17 -19.26 -19.74
C PHE A 636 29.75 -20.57 -20.44
N ARG A 637 28.76 -21.26 -19.82
CA ARG A 637 28.15 -22.44 -20.44
C ARG A 637 27.45 -22.06 -21.73
N PRO A 638 27.45 -22.96 -22.74
CA PRO A 638 26.81 -22.71 -24.03
C PRO A 638 25.34 -22.29 -23.92
N GLU A 639 24.60 -22.87 -22.95
CA GLU A 639 23.21 -22.54 -22.73
C GLU A 639 23.03 -21.06 -22.32
N PHE A 640 23.92 -20.54 -21.46
CA PHE A 640 23.87 -19.13 -21.03
C PHE A 640 24.24 -18.20 -22.20
N PHE A 641 25.29 -18.53 -22.94
CA PHE A 641 25.71 -17.73 -24.10
C PHE A 641 24.60 -17.60 -25.16
N ASN A 642 23.88 -18.69 -25.43
CA ASN A 642 22.82 -18.73 -26.43
C ASN A 642 21.55 -17.94 -26.02
N ARG A 643 21.45 -17.48 -24.77
CA ARG A 643 20.34 -16.61 -24.28
C ARG A 643 20.66 -15.14 -24.34
N LEU A 644 21.92 -14.78 -24.62
CA LEU A 644 22.32 -13.38 -24.84
C LEU A 644 21.87 -12.92 -26.23
N ASP A 645 21.28 -11.76 -26.32
CA ASP A 645 20.84 -11.14 -27.59
C ASP A 645 22.04 -10.47 -28.30
N ALA A 646 23.02 -9.98 -27.55
CA ALA A 646 24.27 -9.45 -28.09
C ALA A 646 25.39 -9.45 -27.04
N VAL A 647 26.61 -9.67 -27.49
CA VAL A 647 27.85 -9.43 -26.75
C VAL A 647 28.48 -8.15 -27.30
N ILE A 648 28.59 -7.13 -26.45
CA ILE A 648 29.02 -5.80 -26.83
C ILE A 648 30.39 -5.53 -26.22
N ALA A 649 31.40 -5.44 -27.10
CA ALA A 649 32.78 -5.16 -26.71
C ALA A 649 32.98 -3.64 -26.53
N PHE A 650 33.52 -3.27 -25.40
CA PHE A 650 33.91 -1.89 -25.07
C PHE A 650 35.38 -1.68 -25.37
N ASN A 651 35.67 -0.65 -26.10
CA ASN A 651 37.04 -0.28 -26.47
C ASN A 651 37.73 0.48 -25.36
N PRO A 652 39.05 0.36 -25.22
CA PRO A 652 39.83 1.32 -24.40
C PRO A 652 39.60 2.75 -24.83
N LEU A 653 39.52 3.68 -23.87
CA LEU A 653 39.31 5.09 -24.16
C LEU A 653 40.58 5.74 -24.73
N SER A 654 40.45 6.50 -25.81
CA SER A 654 41.53 7.33 -26.33
C SER A 654 41.79 8.54 -25.44
N SER A 655 42.95 9.16 -25.58
CA SER A 655 43.26 10.42 -24.84
C SER A 655 42.26 11.53 -25.14
N ASN A 656 41.71 11.57 -26.35
CA ASN A 656 40.67 12.52 -26.73
C ASN A 656 39.33 12.21 -26.05
N ASP A 657 38.98 10.95 -25.91
CA ASP A 657 37.75 10.52 -25.20
C ASP A 657 37.85 10.88 -23.71
N VAL A 658 39.02 10.68 -23.11
CA VAL A 658 39.27 11.02 -21.71
C VAL A 658 39.12 12.53 -21.48
N ALA A 659 39.61 13.38 -22.42
CA ALA A 659 39.44 14.81 -22.37
C ALA A 659 37.95 15.22 -22.44
N LYS A 660 37.18 14.64 -23.37
CA LYS A 660 35.76 14.92 -23.48
C LYS A 660 34.96 14.45 -22.22
N ILE A 661 35.36 13.34 -21.61
CA ILE A 661 34.77 12.90 -20.36
C ILE A 661 35.07 13.89 -19.22
N ALA A 662 36.29 14.40 -19.15
CA ALA A 662 36.67 15.45 -18.19
C ALA A 662 35.81 16.70 -18.38
N GLU A 663 35.64 17.16 -19.63
CA GLU A 663 34.78 18.31 -19.97
C GLU A 663 33.32 18.09 -19.54
N LEU A 664 32.74 16.90 -19.74
CA LEU A 664 31.39 16.58 -19.29
C LEU A 664 31.27 16.61 -17.78
N MET A 665 32.24 16.05 -17.04
CA MET A 665 32.24 16.08 -15.57
C MET A 665 32.36 17.49 -15.02
N LEU A 666 33.26 18.31 -15.63
CA LEU A 666 33.44 19.71 -15.27
C LEU A 666 32.19 20.54 -15.63
N GLY A 667 31.51 20.21 -16.72
CA GLY A 667 30.24 20.80 -17.11
C GLY A 667 29.15 20.59 -16.02
N GLN A 668 29.06 19.42 -15.42
CA GLN A 668 28.13 19.15 -14.32
C GLN A 668 28.40 20.04 -13.09
N ILE A 669 29.67 20.24 -12.76
CA ILE A 669 30.08 21.15 -11.68
C ILE A 669 29.72 22.61 -12.03
N LYS A 670 29.92 23.00 -13.29
CA LYS A 670 29.54 24.33 -13.79
C LYS A 670 28.00 24.53 -13.63
N ASP A 671 27.21 23.57 -14.00
CA ASP A 671 25.73 23.65 -13.87
C ASP A 671 25.29 23.72 -12.40
N GLN A 672 25.96 22.97 -11.52
CA GLN A 672 25.66 23.03 -10.06
C GLN A 672 26.00 24.39 -9.45
N LEU A 673 27.12 25.03 -9.88
CA LEU A 673 27.49 26.37 -9.44
C LEU A 673 26.60 27.45 -10.07
N ALA A 674 26.19 27.28 -11.32
CA ALA A 674 25.25 28.17 -11.99
C ALA A 674 23.89 28.22 -11.28
N ALA A 675 23.42 27.08 -10.71
CA ALA A 675 22.21 27.02 -9.87
C ALA A 675 22.32 27.85 -8.59
N GLN A 676 23.59 28.18 -8.15
CA GLN A 676 23.88 29.07 -7.03
C GLN A 676 24.26 30.48 -7.50
N ALA A 677 23.98 30.82 -8.76
CA ALA A 677 24.34 32.10 -9.40
C ALA A 677 25.87 32.37 -9.45
N ILE A 678 26.69 31.31 -9.55
CA ILE A 678 28.14 31.40 -9.65
C ILE A 678 28.59 30.97 -11.05
N GLU A 679 29.31 31.78 -11.75
CA GLU A 679 29.85 31.45 -13.07
C GLU A 679 31.22 30.78 -12.94
N LEU A 680 31.33 29.51 -13.41
CA LEU A 680 32.60 28.79 -13.46
C LEU A 680 33.18 28.81 -14.86
N VAL A 681 34.44 29.30 -15.00
CA VAL A 681 35.21 29.31 -16.25
C VAL A 681 36.46 28.45 -16.06
N ILE A 682 36.64 27.44 -16.92
CA ILE A 682 37.77 26.52 -16.83
C ILE A 682 38.61 26.70 -18.11
N ASN A 683 39.91 27.00 -17.96
CA ASN A 683 40.81 27.16 -19.10
C ASN A 683 41.15 25.78 -19.70
N THR A 684 41.35 25.72 -21.02
CA THR A 684 41.74 24.49 -21.75
C THR A 684 43.03 23.85 -21.19
N GLU A 685 43.98 24.68 -20.74
CA GLU A 685 45.19 24.21 -20.07
C GLU A 685 44.88 23.48 -18.74
N ALA A 686 43.89 23.95 -17.99
CA ALA A 686 43.45 23.30 -16.75
C ALA A 686 42.81 21.92 -17.01
N VAL A 687 42.01 21.80 -18.08
CA VAL A 687 41.49 20.52 -18.52
C VAL A 687 42.60 19.57 -18.91
N ALA A 688 43.57 20.04 -19.69
CA ALA A 688 44.72 19.22 -20.11
C ALA A 688 45.57 18.77 -18.89
N TRP A 689 45.75 19.62 -17.88
CA TRP A 689 46.45 19.29 -16.65
C TRP A 689 45.69 18.20 -15.84
N ILE A 690 44.38 18.36 -15.67
CA ILE A 690 43.54 17.37 -15.00
C ILE A 690 43.63 15.99 -15.70
N CYS A 691 43.57 15.99 -17.04
CA CYS A 691 43.73 14.78 -17.84
C CYS A 691 45.14 14.16 -17.69
N ALA A 692 46.19 14.97 -17.55
CA ALA A 692 47.54 14.48 -17.32
C ALA A 692 47.73 13.85 -15.94
N GLN A 693 47.11 14.40 -14.89
CA GLN A 693 47.14 13.88 -13.54
C GLN A 693 46.30 12.57 -13.40
N ALA A 694 45.26 12.43 -14.20
CA ALA A 694 44.36 11.29 -14.18
C ALA A 694 44.88 10.11 -15.04
N ARG A 695 46.07 10.18 -15.62
CA ARG A 695 46.64 9.15 -16.53
C ARG A 695 47.08 7.90 -15.76
N ASP A 696 46.09 6.99 -15.60
CA ASP A 696 46.39 5.56 -15.38
C ASP A 696 45.67 4.79 -16.48
N ALA A 697 46.39 4.41 -17.53
CA ALA A 697 45.85 3.74 -18.71
C ALA A 697 45.14 2.40 -18.38
N SER A 698 45.42 1.83 -17.21
CA SER A 698 44.83 0.54 -16.78
C SER A 698 43.46 0.69 -16.13
N LEU A 699 43.07 1.88 -15.65
CA LEU A 699 41.87 2.13 -14.85
C LEU A 699 40.79 2.96 -15.55
N GLY A 700 41.00 3.34 -16.82
CA GLY A 700 40.04 4.10 -17.63
C GLY A 700 39.73 5.49 -17.07
N ALA A 701 38.45 5.86 -17.01
CA ALA A 701 37.97 7.15 -16.50
C ALA A 701 37.78 7.22 -14.98
N ARG A 702 37.94 6.13 -14.21
CA ARG A 702 37.77 6.15 -12.74
C ARG A 702 38.74 7.12 -12.04
N PRO A 703 40.06 7.20 -12.38
CA PRO A 703 40.97 8.15 -11.79
C PRO A 703 40.52 9.60 -12.04
N MET A 704 39.93 9.88 -13.20
CA MET A 704 39.47 11.21 -13.57
C MET A 704 38.49 11.81 -12.56
N ARG A 705 37.47 11.06 -12.15
CA ARG A 705 36.49 11.52 -11.16
C ARG A 705 37.17 11.90 -9.84
N ARG A 706 38.10 11.05 -9.38
CA ARG A 706 38.83 11.28 -8.14
C ARG A 706 39.75 12.48 -8.24
N THR A 707 40.39 12.68 -9.40
CA THR A 707 41.24 13.83 -9.66
C THR A 707 40.43 15.12 -9.70
N ILE A 708 39.27 15.12 -10.35
CA ILE A 708 38.36 16.28 -10.38
C ILE A 708 37.85 16.60 -8.97
N GLU A 709 37.42 15.58 -8.20
CA GLU A 709 36.99 15.76 -6.82
C GLU A 709 38.09 16.43 -5.96
N GLN A 710 39.30 15.90 -6.02
CA GLN A 710 40.40 16.40 -5.22
C GLN A 710 40.95 17.77 -5.68
N ALA A 711 41.06 17.96 -6.98
CA ALA A 711 41.72 19.14 -7.53
C ALA A 711 40.76 20.31 -7.83
N VAL A 712 39.44 20.04 -7.98
CA VAL A 712 38.44 21.04 -8.35
C VAL A 712 37.32 21.14 -7.31
N GLU A 713 36.60 20.04 -7.01
CA GLU A 713 35.44 20.12 -6.15
C GLU A 713 35.77 20.49 -4.71
N ASN A 714 36.79 19.83 -4.11
CA ASN A 714 37.18 20.11 -2.72
C ASN A 714 37.68 21.54 -2.51
N PRO A 715 38.57 22.12 -3.38
CA PRO A 715 38.95 23.50 -3.25
C PRO A 715 37.77 24.48 -3.42
N LEU A 716 36.89 24.25 -4.40
CA LEU A 716 35.70 25.09 -4.60
C LEU A 716 34.77 25.04 -3.41
N ALA A 717 34.52 23.84 -2.86
CA ALA A 717 33.70 23.66 -1.67
C ALA A 717 34.32 24.40 -0.46
N ALA A 718 35.63 24.32 -0.27
CA ALA A 718 36.30 25.05 0.81
C ALA A 718 36.16 26.58 0.66
N MET A 719 36.28 27.12 -0.56
CA MET A 719 36.09 28.56 -0.84
C MET A 719 34.62 28.98 -0.62
N LEU A 720 33.63 28.14 -0.98
CA LEU A 720 32.22 28.39 -0.70
C LEU A 720 31.92 28.42 0.80
N VAL A 721 32.44 27.45 1.55
CA VAL A 721 32.24 27.36 3.02
C VAL A 721 32.90 28.54 3.74
N ARG A 722 34.05 29.02 3.25
CA ARG A 722 34.72 30.20 3.81
C ARG A 722 34.14 31.55 3.34
N ALA A 723 33.08 31.49 2.53
CA ALA A 723 32.44 32.68 1.92
C ALA A 723 33.39 33.53 1.07
N GLU A 724 34.45 32.90 0.51
CA GLU A 724 35.38 33.52 -0.43
C GLU A 724 34.73 33.66 -1.82
N ILE A 725 33.75 32.81 -2.13
CA ILE A 725 32.88 32.83 -3.32
C ILE A 725 31.43 33.03 -2.88
N LYS A 726 30.72 33.92 -3.54
CA LYS A 726 29.28 34.22 -3.30
C LYS A 726 28.48 34.18 -4.60
N GLY A 727 27.17 34.15 -4.50
CA GLY A 727 26.31 34.32 -5.65
C GLY A 727 26.58 35.62 -6.39
N GLY A 728 26.68 35.57 -7.71
CA GLY A 728 27.09 36.69 -8.57
C GLY A 728 28.58 36.71 -8.93
N ASP A 729 29.43 35.92 -8.26
CA ASP A 729 30.86 35.88 -8.53
C ASP A 729 31.18 34.98 -9.74
N ARG A 730 32.29 35.30 -10.40
CA ARG A 730 32.88 34.50 -11.48
C ARG A 730 34.19 33.88 -11.02
N VAL A 731 34.28 32.55 -11.06
CA VAL A 731 35.46 31.78 -10.69
C VAL A 731 36.15 31.28 -11.93
N ALA A 732 37.43 31.62 -12.12
CA ALA A 732 38.22 31.10 -13.23
C ALA A 732 39.33 30.17 -12.71
N ILE A 733 39.40 28.95 -13.31
CA ILE A 733 40.42 27.94 -13.02
C ILE A 733 41.50 28.01 -14.13
N SER A 734 42.73 28.22 -13.73
CA SER A 734 43.89 28.22 -14.61
C SER A 734 45.06 27.44 -14.03
N VAL A 735 46.09 27.15 -14.82
CA VAL A 735 47.28 26.43 -14.37
C VAL A 735 48.41 27.46 -14.15
N LYS A 736 49.03 27.43 -12.96
CA LYS A 736 50.29 28.16 -12.67
C LYS A 736 51.24 27.24 -11.92
N THR A 737 52.48 27.22 -12.36
CA THR A 737 53.55 26.43 -11.70
C THR A 737 53.16 24.96 -11.42
N ASP A 738 52.55 24.29 -12.44
CA ASP A 738 52.09 22.91 -12.39
C ASP A 738 51.02 22.60 -11.29
N ALA A 739 50.23 23.62 -10.92
CA ALA A 739 49.11 23.50 -10.01
C ALA A 739 47.90 24.31 -10.50
N LEU A 740 46.68 23.85 -10.14
CA LEU A 740 45.46 24.60 -10.41
C LEU A 740 45.36 25.83 -9.49
N THR A 741 45.06 26.95 -10.07
CA THR A 741 44.82 28.20 -9.35
C THR A 741 43.44 28.72 -9.62
N PHE A 742 42.78 29.18 -8.55
CA PHE A 742 41.42 29.70 -8.56
C PHE A 742 41.46 31.21 -8.44
N SER A 743 40.92 31.94 -9.39
CA SER A 743 40.78 33.39 -9.33
C SER A 743 39.30 33.77 -9.29
N VAL A 744 38.92 34.56 -8.31
CA VAL A 744 37.55 35.03 -8.10
C VAL A 744 37.46 36.48 -8.57
N ALA A 745 36.61 36.72 -9.57
CA ALA A 745 36.21 38.07 -9.97
C ALA A 745 34.81 38.32 -9.36
N ARG A 746 34.71 39.34 -8.52
CA ARG A 746 33.46 39.72 -7.89
C ARG A 746 32.51 40.30 -8.94
N GLY A 747 31.30 39.79 -9.00
CA GLY A 747 30.22 40.41 -9.75
C GLY A 747 29.95 41.80 -9.16
N ALA A 748 29.71 42.76 -10.01
CA ALA A 748 29.29 44.08 -9.56
C ALA A 748 28.01 43.91 -8.73
N GLU A 749 28.00 44.42 -7.51
CA GLU A 749 26.78 44.51 -6.69
C GLU A 749 25.71 45.24 -7.53
N ALA A 750 24.59 44.49 -7.87
CA ALA A 750 23.41 45.05 -8.50
C ALA A 750 22.40 45.50 -7.44
#